data_870c9dcb208f322499ef440b3915bc82
#
_entry.id   870c9dcb208f322499ef440b3915bc82
#
_cell.length_a   1.000
_cell.length_b   1.000
_cell.length_c   1.000
_cell.angle_alpha   90.00
_cell.angle_beta   90.00
_cell.angle_gamma   90.00
#
_symmetry.space_group_name_H-M   'P 1'
#
loop_
_entity.id
_entity.type
_entity.pdbx_description
1 polymer ?
#
loop_
_entity_poly.entity_id
_entity_poly.type
_entity_poly.pdbx_seq_one_letter_code
_entity_poly.pdbx_strand_id
1 'polypeptide(L)'
;AVIWSSLVDDPSAHPEEFPTVEEQAAERERLFGILRELVVWENSNNDRVLNAAKAEIKKSMGDDLPPLLDPFAGGGAIPLEAQRLGLKAYAQDLNPVAVTINKAMIEIPPLFADKPAVNPEARGKLTNGGWSGNAGLAADVEYYGTWMKEEARRRIGDLYPKAQLPADQGGGEAAVIAWLWTRTVRCPNPACKHEAILVRSFDLSKKRGNEWHVEPCCVDGEVRFAVKPGKAMREGTVNRRGATCVHCGAPIGFEYIRRESREGRMGTRLMSVVAEGKPTRVYLPPDDLQVNAAIVGKTDNAPSGALLGKAKVNVGLYGMNNVSDLFSNRQLLMTTTLYSLIDEVREAVARDCAAACAFSSDELLEESGRNGAGAGAGAYADAVALYLSFAIDKCIDRGTTVCCWDSGYQKIGNTFGRQAIPMRWTFAESNPIGDSTGALSGAIKWVSEAIKALPRFEHSGEAVQFDAQSDNGKRGLVISTDPPYYDNIDYADLSDFFYVWLRQSLKSVFPQMYSTIQTPKTEELVATPYRFGSKKEAMLHFESGMGQALKSMYHEATDDVPVTIYYGYKQSEAIKTEEGFAVSSTGWETMLQSIIKAGFSITGTWPIRTELTTALKASMNALASSIVLVCRKRPENAPMGTRRDFVMALKRELGPALDKLRSSNIAPVDLAQSAIGPGIGVYSRYSQ
;
A
#
# COMPACT_ATOMS: atom_id res chain seq x y z
N ALA A 1 4.73 -18.71 -7.44
CA ALA A 1 4.84 -20.07 -6.88
C ALA A 1 3.47 -20.71 -6.69
N VAL A 2 2.62 -20.20 -5.81
CA VAL A 2 1.34 -20.86 -5.42
C VAL A 2 0.42 -21.08 -6.63
N ILE A 3 0.17 -20.03 -7.44
CA ILE A 3 -0.65 -20.12 -8.64
C ILE A 3 -0.09 -21.19 -9.59
N TRP A 4 1.22 -21.16 -9.84
CA TRP A 4 1.87 -22.14 -10.71
C TRP A 4 1.70 -23.58 -10.21
N SER A 5 1.95 -23.81 -8.91
CA SER A 5 1.79 -25.13 -8.28
C SER A 5 0.34 -25.61 -8.20
N SER A 6 -0.64 -24.71 -8.37
CA SER A 6 -2.06 -25.08 -8.44
C SER A 6 -2.49 -25.50 -9.85
N LEU A 7 -1.70 -25.15 -10.88
CA LEU A 7 -2.01 -25.36 -12.30
C LEU A 7 -1.15 -26.44 -12.96
N VAL A 8 -0.09 -26.89 -12.29
CA VAL A 8 0.82 -27.92 -12.82
C VAL A 8 0.58 -29.23 -12.06
N ASP A 9 0.31 -30.27 -12.81
CA ASP A 9 0.04 -31.60 -12.26
C ASP A 9 1.28 -32.22 -11.59
N ASP A 10 1.03 -32.94 -10.51
CA ASP A 10 2.06 -33.80 -9.93
C ASP A 10 2.26 -35.02 -10.83
N PRO A 11 3.52 -35.47 -11.07
CA PRO A 11 3.78 -36.64 -11.92
C PRO A 11 3.03 -37.91 -11.54
N SER A 12 2.59 -38.04 -10.30
CA SER A 12 1.76 -39.17 -9.86
C SER A 12 0.33 -39.20 -10.44
N ALA A 13 -0.11 -38.07 -11.01
CA ALA A 13 -1.37 -37.99 -11.76
C ALA A 13 -1.28 -38.64 -13.17
N HIS A 14 -0.04 -38.85 -13.66
CA HIS A 14 0.26 -39.41 -14.99
C HIS A 14 1.09 -40.68 -14.89
N PRO A 15 0.55 -41.79 -14.29
CA PRO A 15 1.27 -43.03 -14.09
C PRO A 15 1.64 -43.74 -15.42
N GLU A 16 1.01 -43.39 -16.52
CA GLU A 16 1.37 -43.84 -17.87
C GLU A 16 2.65 -43.20 -18.40
N GLU A 17 2.97 -41.97 -18.03
CA GLU A 17 4.22 -41.27 -18.36
C GLU A 17 5.32 -41.57 -17.35
N PHE A 18 4.97 -41.66 -16.05
CA PHE A 18 5.86 -41.83 -14.92
C PHE A 18 5.45 -43.03 -14.07
N PRO A 19 5.67 -44.27 -14.55
CA PRO A 19 5.15 -45.48 -13.93
C PRO A 19 5.85 -45.85 -12.61
N THR A 20 7.07 -45.33 -12.33
CA THR A 20 7.79 -45.67 -11.12
C THR A 20 7.91 -44.45 -10.17
N VAL A 21 8.10 -44.76 -8.87
CA VAL A 21 8.31 -43.70 -7.85
C VAL A 21 9.57 -42.88 -8.14
N GLU A 22 10.61 -43.54 -8.68
CA GLU A 22 11.88 -42.92 -9.06
C GLU A 22 11.71 -41.94 -10.21
N GLU A 23 10.94 -42.31 -11.24
CA GLU A 23 10.62 -41.41 -12.38
C GLU A 23 9.78 -40.22 -11.91
N GLN A 24 8.76 -40.45 -11.09
CA GLN A 24 7.96 -39.36 -10.48
C GLN A 24 8.83 -38.43 -9.63
N ALA A 25 9.79 -38.97 -8.88
CA ALA A 25 10.69 -38.15 -8.07
C ALA A 25 11.64 -37.30 -8.93
N ALA A 26 12.16 -37.88 -10.03
CA ALA A 26 13.02 -37.16 -10.97
C ALA A 26 12.27 -36.01 -11.66
N GLU A 27 11.02 -36.26 -12.10
CA GLU A 27 10.20 -35.23 -12.72
C GLU A 27 9.80 -34.13 -11.72
N ARG A 28 9.45 -34.47 -10.47
CA ARG A 28 9.21 -33.47 -9.42
C ARG A 28 10.43 -32.58 -9.20
N GLU A 29 11.65 -33.15 -9.18
CA GLU A 29 12.86 -32.34 -9.01
C GLU A 29 13.10 -31.40 -10.19
N ARG A 30 12.78 -31.83 -11.44
CA ARG A 30 12.80 -30.97 -12.62
C ARG A 30 11.80 -29.80 -12.47
N LEU A 31 10.56 -30.08 -12.07
CA LEU A 31 9.52 -29.07 -11.83
C LEU A 31 9.91 -28.12 -10.70
N PHE A 32 10.48 -28.61 -9.60
CA PHE A 32 11.03 -27.79 -8.54
C PHE A 32 12.21 -26.93 -9.02
N GLY A 33 12.98 -27.37 -9.99
CA GLY A 33 14.01 -26.57 -10.66
C GLY A 33 13.39 -25.31 -11.30
N ILE A 34 12.32 -25.45 -12.06
CA ILE A 34 11.59 -24.32 -12.65
C ILE A 34 11.02 -23.39 -11.56
N LEU A 35 10.39 -23.97 -10.53
CA LEU A 35 9.82 -23.21 -9.42
C LEU A 35 10.89 -22.40 -8.66
N ARG A 36 12.07 -22.98 -8.41
CA ARG A 36 13.19 -22.27 -7.77
C ARG A 36 13.65 -21.07 -8.58
N GLU A 37 13.73 -21.19 -9.91
CA GLU A 37 14.06 -20.04 -10.77
C GLU A 37 12.93 -19.00 -10.80
N LEU A 38 11.68 -19.45 -10.83
CA LEU A 38 10.49 -18.57 -10.89
C LEU A 38 10.34 -17.68 -9.64
N VAL A 39 10.77 -18.13 -8.46
CA VAL A 39 10.68 -17.34 -7.22
C VAL A 39 11.87 -16.40 -6.98
N VAL A 40 12.88 -16.42 -7.83
CA VAL A 40 13.99 -15.47 -7.76
C VAL A 40 13.53 -14.11 -8.26
N TRP A 41 13.69 -13.06 -7.42
CA TRP A 41 13.22 -11.73 -7.74
C TRP A 41 13.77 -11.17 -9.05
N GLU A 42 15.04 -11.40 -9.32
CA GLU A 42 15.73 -10.95 -10.52
C GLU A 42 15.19 -11.61 -11.81
N ASN A 43 14.49 -12.73 -11.68
CA ASN A 43 13.84 -13.43 -12.79
C ASN A 43 12.41 -12.99 -13.07
N SER A 44 11.91 -11.98 -12.35
CA SER A 44 10.50 -11.52 -12.47
C SER A 44 10.07 -11.21 -13.91
N ASN A 45 10.99 -10.72 -14.75
CA ASN A 45 10.76 -10.41 -16.17
C ASN A 45 11.71 -11.20 -17.09
N ASN A 46 12.16 -12.38 -16.67
CA ASN A 46 13.02 -13.22 -17.46
C ASN A 46 12.16 -14.14 -18.35
N ASP A 47 12.07 -13.81 -19.65
CA ASP A 47 11.25 -14.52 -20.62
C ASP A 47 11.56 -16.04 -20.68
N ARG A 48 12.82 -16.45 -20.53
CA ARG A 48 13.19 -17.88 -20.52
C ARG A 48 12.50 -18.60 -19.35
N VAL A 49 12.53 -18.02 -18.16
CA VAL A 49 11.95 -18.62 -16.96
C VAL A 49 10.43 -18.60 -17.04
N LEU A 50 9.86 -17.47 -17.45
CA LEU A 50 8.40 -17.33 -17.60
C LEU A 50 7.85 -18.27 -18.68
N ASN A 51 8.52 -18.39 -19.83
CA ASN A 51 8.09 -19.30 -20.89
C ASN A 51 8.21 -20.77 -20.49
N ALA A 52 9.25 -21.16 -19.73
CA ALA A 52 9.35 -22.49 -19.16
C ALA A 52 8.19 -22.78 -18.19
N ALA A 53 7.85 -21.84 -17.32
CA ALA A 53 6.72 -21.98 -16.40
C ALA A 53 5.38 -22.07 -17.11
N LYS A 54 5.13 -21.23 -18.13
CA LYS A 54 3.93 -21.26 -18.96
C LYS A 54 3.78 -22.56 -19.74
N ALA A 55 4.88 -23.12 -20.25
CA ALA A 55 4.87 -24.39 -20.97
C ALA A 55 4.37 -25.55 -20.10
N GLU A 56 4.78 -25.62 -18.81
CA GLU A 56 4.29 -26.64 -17.89
C GLU A 56 2.81 -26.45 -17.55
N ILE A 57 2.35 -25.19 -17.39
CA ILE A 57 0.91 -24.91 -17.20
C ILE A 57 0.11 -25.43 -18.41
N LYS A 58 0.55 -25.12 -19.63
CA LYS A 58 -0.12 -25.59 -20.86
C LYS A 58 -0.08 -27.11 -21.00
N LYS A 59 0.99 -27.77 -20.56
CA LYS A 59 1.09 -29.22 -20.55
C LYS A 59 0.01 -29.85 -19.65
N SER A 60 -0.25 -29.27 -18.48
CA SER A 60 -1.23 -29.79 -17.51
C SER A 60 -2.66 -29.37 -17.81
N MET A 61 -2.89 -28.13 -18.25
CA MET A 61 -4.23 -27.52 -18.38
C MET A 61 -4.72 -27.41 -19.82
N GLY A 62 -3.86 -27.63 -20.82
CA GLY A 62 -4.19 -27.37 -22.24
C GLY A 62 -4.00 -25.89 -22.61
N ASP A 63 -4.45 -25.53 -23.82
CA ASP A 63 -4.26 -24.19 -24.38
C ASP A 63 -5.32 -23.17 -23.89
N ASP A 64 -6.51 -23.62 -23.47
CA ASP A 64 -7.60 -22.76 -22.97
C ASP A 64 -7.51 -22.67 -21.45
N LEU A 65 -6.67 -21.77 -20.97
CA LEU A 65 -6.42 -21.60 -19.54
C LEU A 65 -7.61 -20.91 -18.85
N PRO A 66 -8.11 -21.46 -17.73
CA PRO A 66 -9.16 -20.80 -16.95
C PRO A 66 -8.66 -19.47 -16.39
N PRO A 67 -9.51 -18.41 -16.42
CA PRO A 67 -9.14 -17.13 -15.83
C PRO A 67 -8.96 -17.23 -14.33
N LEU A 68 -8.04 -16.41 -13.77
CA LEU A 68 -7.88 -16.30 -12.32
C LEU A 68 -8.75 -15.16 -11.78
N LEU A 69 -9.39 -15.40 -10.63
CA LEU A 69 -10.07 -14.39 -9.83
C LEU A 69 -9.40 -14.23 -8.47
N ASP A 70 -9.12 -12.97 -8.11
CA ASP A 70 -8.85 -12.56 -6.74
C ASP A 70 -9.96 -11.62 -6.26
N PRO A 71 -10.90 -12.08 -5.40
CA PRO A 71 -12.01 -11.27 -4.90
C PRO A 71 -11.63 -10.28 -3.80
N PHE A 72 -10.37 -10.31 -3.31
CA PHE A 72 -9.79 -9.39 -2.33
C PHE A 72 -8.42 -8.90 -2.83
N ALA A 73 -8.40 -8.35 -4.03
CA ALA A 73 -7.18 -8.12 -4.80
C ALA A 73 -6.19 -7.13 -4.13
N GLY A 74 -6.65 -6.22 -3.27
CA GLY A 74 -5.81 -5.29 -2.55
C GLY A 74 -4.81 -4.58 -3.45
N GLY A 75 -3.51 -4.77 -3.19
CA GLY A 75 -2.42 -4.21 -3.99
C GLY A 75 -2.17 -4.90 -5.33
N GLY A 76 -2.92 -5.94 -5.70
CA GLY A 76 -2.89 -6.55 -7.03
C GLY A 76 -1.76 -7.54 -7.31
N ALA A 77 -1.05 -8.02 -6.28
CA ALA A 77 0.06 -8.95 -6.48
C ALA A 77 -0.35 -10.28 -7.11
N ILE A 78 -1.45 -10.86 -6.66
CA ILE A 78 -1.95 -12.14 -7.17
C ILE A 78 -2.43 -12.02 -8.63
N PRO A 79 -3.30 -11.05 -8.99
CA PRO A 79 -3.71 -10.85 -10.37
C PRO A 79 -2.54 -10.56 -11.34
N LEU A 80 -1.57 -9.77 -10.90
CA LEU A 80 -0.36 -9.47 -11.68
C LEU A 80 0.47 -10.73 -11.96
N GLU A 81 0.70 -11.56 -10.95
CA GLU A 81 1.44 -12.81 -11.13
C GLU A 81 0.67 -13.83 -11.99
N ALA A 82 -0.67 -13.83 -11.94
CA ALA A 82 -1.49 -14.64 -12.84
C ALA A 82 -1.28 -14.25 -14.30
N GLN A 83 -1.32 -12.95 -14.63
CA GLN A 83 -1.04 -12.49 -15.98
C GLN A 83 0.40 -12.78 -16.44
N ARG A 84 1.38 -12.72 -15.54
CA ARG A 84 2.76 -13.14 -15.85
C ARG A 84 2.84 -14.59 -16.29
N LEU A 85 2.01 -15.45 -15.69
CA LEU A 85 1.91 -16.87 -16.03
C LEU A 85 1.02 -17.14 -17.25
N GLY A 86 0.48 -16.10 -17.91
CA GLY A 86 -0.31 -16.22 -19.13
C GLY A 86 -1.82 -16.37 -18.90
N LEU A 87 -2.31 -16.25 -17.66
CA LEU A 87 -3.74 -16.31 -17.39
C LEU A 87 -4.39 -14.93 -17.59
N LYS A 88 -5.66 -14.92 -17.99
CA LYS A 88 -6.49 -13.73 -17.83
C LYS A 88 -6.77 -13.52 -16.34
N ALA A 89 -6.63 -12.29 -15.82
CA ALA A 89 -6.82 -11.99 -14.41
C ALA A 89 -8.04 -11.11 -14.17
N TYR A 90 -8.86 -11.49 -13.21
CA TYR A 90 -9.95 -10.70 -12.65
C TYR A 90 -9.56 -10.26 -11.24
N ALA A 91 -9.46 -8.96 -11.02
CA ALA A 91 -9.23 -8.36 -9.72
C ALA A 91 -10.50 -7.70 -9.21
N GLN A 92 -10.98 -8.11 -8.05
CA GLN A 92 -12.11 -7.48 -7.39
C GLN A 92 -11.68 -6.96 -6.02
N ASP A 93 -12.19 -5.81 -5.65
CA ASP A 93 -12.03 -5.26 -4.30
C ASP A 93 -13.18 -4.30 -3.99
N LEU A 94 -13.56 -4.23 -2.73
CA LEU A 94 -14.55 -3.27 -2.27
C LEU A 94 -13.99 -1.84 -2.27
N ASN A 95 -12.68 -1.71 -2.06
CA ASN A 95 -11.98 -0.43 -1.90
C ASN A 95 -11.59 0.16 -3.27
N PRO A 96 -12.14 1.33 -3.65
CA PRO A 96 -11.83 1.96 -4.93
C PRO A 96 -10.32 2.27 -5.14
N VAL A 97 -9.58 2.53 -4.07
CA VAL A 97 -8.12 2.77 -4.16
C VAL A 97 -7.41 1.50 -4.63
N ALA A 98 -7.77 0.34 -4.05
CA ALA A 98 -7.25 -0.95 -4.47
C ALA A 98 -7.61 -1.26 -5.94
N VAL A 99 -8.87 -1.03 -6.33
CA VAL A 99 -9.32 -1.21 -7.73
C VAL A 99 -8.52 -0.33 -8.68
N THR A 100 -8.28 0.94 -8.33
CA THR A 100 -7.49 1.87 -9.15
C THR A 100 -6.05 1.39 -9.33
N ILE A 101 -5.44 0.84 -8.27
CA ILE A 101 -4.09 0.23 -8.35
C ILE A 101 -4.12 -0.97 -9.30
N ASN A 102 -5.13 -1.84 -9.19
CA ASN A 102 -5.26 -3.00 -10.07
C ASN A 102 -5.46 -2.58 -11.54
N LYS A 103 -6.30 -1.58 -11.83
CA LYS A 103 -6.44 -1.02 -13.18
C LYS A 103 -5.09 -0.58 -13.76
N ALA A 104 -4.28 0.12 -12.97
CA ALA A 104 -2.96 0.57 -13.38
C ALA A 104 -1.98 -0.58 -13.64
N MET A 105 -2.15 -1.73 -13.01
CA MET A 105 -1.20 -2.83 -13.12
C MET A 105 -1.57 -3.89 -14.16
N ILE A 106 -2.86 -4.25 -14.24
CA ILE A 106 -3.29 -5.41 -15.03
C ILE A 106 -4.24 -5.08 -16.20
N GLU A 107 -4.90 -3.92 -16.17
CA GLU A 107 -5.90 -3.54 -17.19
C GLU A 107 -5.30 -2.56 -18.21
N ILE A 108 -4.75 -1.44 -17.76
CA ILE A 108 -4.25 -0.35 -18.61
C ILE A 108 -3.01 -0.75 -19.43
N PRO A 109 -1.95 -1.36 -18.86
CA PRO A 109 -0.71 -1.61 -19.58
C PRO A 109 -0.88 -2.48 -20.84
N PRO A 110 -1.66 -3.58 -20.81
CA PRO A 110 -1.88 -4.39 -22.01
C PRO A 110 -2.62 -3.64 -23.14
N LEU A 111 -3.50 -2.68 -22.79
CA LEU A 111 -4.27 -1.92 -23.79
C LEU A 111 -3.38 -0.98 -24.61
N PHE A 112 -2.31 -0.48 -24.01
CA PHE A 112 -1.43 0.51 -24.63
C PHE A 112 0.00 -0.01 -24.86
N ALA A 113 0.22 -1.31 -24.72
CA ALA A 113 1.51 -1.93 -25.03
C ALA A 113 1.91 -1.67 -26.50
N ASP A 114 3.19 -1.41 -26.72
CA ASP A 114 3.79 -1.15 -28.04
C ASP A 114 3.27 0.11 -28.75
N LYS A 115 2.38 0.91 -28.14
CA LYS A 115 1.98 2.22 -28.67
C LYS A 115 3.12 3.23 -28.49
N PRO A 116 3.36 4.09 -29.50
CA PRO A 116 4.35 5.15 -29.40
C PRO A 116 3.93 6.21 -28.39
N ALA A 117 4.91 6.89 -27.81
CA ALA A 117 4.62 8.07 -27.01
C ALA A 117 4.03 9.18 -27.89
N VAL A 118 3.02 9.89 -27.36
CA VAL A 118 2.27 10.92 -28.10
C VAL A 118 2.77 12.34 -27.83
N ASN A 119 3.60 12.54 -26.82
CA ASN A 119 4.09 13.85 -26.43
C ASN A 119 4.92 14.53 -27.57
N PRO A 120 4.90 15.87 -27.66
CA PRO A 120 5.56 16.61 -28.75
C PRO A 120 7.06 16.33 -28.88
N GLU A 121 7.77 16.05 -27.79
CA GLU A 121 9.21 15.77 -27.82
C GLU A 121 9.55 14.39 -28.36
N ALA A 122 8.63 13.44 -28.23
CA ALA A 122 8.81 12.07 -28.74
C ALA A 122 8.49 11.98 -30.24
N ARG A 123 7.69 12.92 -30.78
CA ARG A 123 7.32 12.95 -32.21
C ARG A 123 8.55 13.08 -33.06
N GLY A 124 8.71 12.17 -34.01
CA GLY A 124 9.84 12.19 -34.95
C GLY A 124 11.16 11.68 -34.39
N LYS A 125 11.24 11.31 -33.11
CA LYS A 125 12.40 10.56 -32.57
C LYS A 125 12.30 9.13 -33.08
N LEU A 126 13.13 8.76 -34.05
CA LEU A 126 13.37 7.37 -34.40
C LEU A 126 14.06 6.70 -33.18
N THR A 127 13.30 5.96 -32.39
CA THR A 127 13.88 5.10 -31.36
C THR A 127 14.53 3.91 -32.09
N ASN A 128 15.83 3.67 -31.89
CA ASN A 128 16.50 2.47 -32.36
C ASN A 128 15.82 1.25 -31.72
N GLY A 129 14.94 0.57 -32.47
CA GLY A 129 14.17 -0.59 -31.99
C GLY A 129 12.66 -0.36 -31.78
N GLY A 130 12.13 0.85 -32.03
CA GLY A 130 10.70 1.16 -31.83
C GLY A 130 10.30 1.33 -30.36
N TRP A 131 9.00 1.53 -30.12
CA TRP A 131 8.40 1.55 -28.77
C TRP A 131 8.01 0.11 -28.40
N SER A 132 8.65 -0.44 -27.37
CA SER A 132 8.41 -1.82 -26.93
C SER A 132 7.72 -1.84 -25.56
N GLY A 133 6.75 -2.73 -25.38
CA GLY A 133 5.98 -2.86 -24.14
C GLY A 133 5.35 -1.52 -23.74
N ASN A 134 5.52 -1.12 -22.49
CA ASN A 134 4.90 0.08 -21.95
C ASN A 134 5.81 1.34 -22.03
N ALA A 135 6.86 1.31 -22.84
CA ALA A 135 7.84 2.39 -22.91
C ALA A 135 7.23 3.72 -23.37
N GLY A 136 6.28 3.69 -24.33
CA GLY A 136 5.59 4.90 -24.80
C GLY A 136 4.75 5.56 -23.70
N LEU A 137 3.91 4.78 -23.05
CA LEU A 137 3.08 5.25 -21.94
C LEU A 137 3.94 5.82 -20.79
N ALA A 138 5.02 5.14 -20.44
CA ALA A 138 5.95 5.60 -19.41
C ALA A 138 6.64 6.93 -19.77
N ALA A 139 7.00 7.11 -21.06
CA ALA A 139 7.59 8.35 -21.54
C ALA A 139 6.59 9.52 -21.50
N ASP A 140 5.33 9.27 -21.81
CA ASP A 140 4.28 10.28 -21.72
C ASP A 140 3.99 10.67 -20.27
N VAL A 141 3.90 9.72 -19.36
CA VAL A 141 3.75 10.00 -17.91
C VAL A 141 4.92 10.87 -17.41
N GLU A 142 6.15 10.63 -17.87
CA GLU A 142 7.33 11.41 -17.50
C GLU A 142 7.27 12.82 -18.08
N TYR A 143 6.90 12.95 -19.35
CA TYR A 143 6.79 14.24 -20.04
C TYR A 143 5.70 15.12 -19.42
N TYR A 144 4.46 14.62 -19.35
CA TYR A 144 3.33 15.41 -18.83
C TYR A 144 3.45 15.66 -17.33
N GLY A 145 4.05 14.75 -16.59
CA GLY A 145 4.38 14.96 -15.18
C GLY A 145 5.41 16.08 -14.99
N THR A 146 6.42 16.15 -15.84
CA THR A 146 7.40 17.22 -15.83
C THR A 146 6.75 18.56 -16.19
N TRP A 147 5.90 18.59 -17.21
CA TRP A 147 5.09 19.75 -17.56
C TRP A 147 4.23 20.22 -16.39
N MET A 148 3.55 19.31 -15.71
CA MET A 148 2.71 19.61 -14.55
C MET A 148 3.52 20.23 -13.39
N LYS A 149 4.74 19.73 -13.13
CA LYS A 149 5.67 20.32 -12.15
C LYS A 149 6.04 21.75 -12.50
N GLU A 150 6.40 22.02 -13.76
CA GLU A 150 6.78 23.37 -14.20
C GLU A 150 5.58 24.32 -14.18
N GLU A 151 4.40 23.86 -14.54
CA GLU A 151 3.19 24.66 -14.48
C GLU A 151 2.79 24.98 -13.02
N ALA A 152 2.90 24.02 -12.10
CA ALA A 152 2.74 24.29 -10.68
C ALA A 152 3.77 25.31 -10.17
N ARG A 153 5.04 25.20 -10.61
CA ARG A 153 6.09 26.19 -10.28
C ARG A 153 5.72 27.58 -10.80
N ARG A 154 5.18 27.69 -12.01
CA ARG A 154 4.74 28.97 -12.58
C ARG A 154 3.61 29.61 -11.79
N ARG A 155 2.65 28.80 -11.26
CA ARG A 155 1.47 29.29 -10.55
C ARG A 155 1.77 29.70 -9.11
N ILE A 156 2.53 28.90 -8.37
CA ILE A 156 2.71 29.04 -6.93
C ILE A 156 4.18 28.87 -6.48
N GLY A 157 5.13 28.98 -7.40
CA GLY A 157 6.56 28.83 -7.09
C GLY A 157 7.10 29.83 -6.08
N ASP A 158 6.53 31.04 -6.03
CA ASP A 158 6.91 32.10 -5.09
C ASP A 158 6.68 31.68 -3.61
N LEU A 159 5.83 30.70 -3.36
CA LEU A 159 5.60 30.14 -2.01
C LEU A 159 6.73 29.18 -1.58
N TYR A 160 7.66 28.85 -2.46
CA TYR A 160 8.77 27.92 -2.23
C TYR A 160 10.12 28.59 -2.56
N PRO A 161 10.47 29.69 -1.86
CA PRO A 161 11.65 30.46 -2.18
C PRO A 161 12.93 29.65 -1.96
N LYS A 162 13.97 29.98 -2.73
CA LYS A 162 15.31 29.45 -2.52
C LYS A 162 15.90 30.00 -1.23
N ALA A 163 16.88 29.29 -0.68
CA ALA A 163 17.63 29.72 0.49
C ALA A 163 18.95 30.34 0.05
N GLN A 164 19.40 31.39 0.76
CA GLN A 164 20.73 31.97 0.61
C GLN A 164 21.73 31.15 1.43
N LEU A 165 22.75 30.60 0.78
CA LEU A 165 23.80 29.86 1.45
C LEU A 165 24.88 30.79 1.99
N PRO A 166 25.38 30.52 3.22
CA PRO A 166 26.59 31.18 3.74
C PRO A 166 27.79 30.96 2.81
N ALA A 167 28.71 31.94 2.75
CA ALA A 167 29.86 31.87 1.87
C ALA A 167 30.78 30.67 2.15
N ASP A 168 30.90 30.28 3.43
CA ASP A 168 31.65 29.11 3.90
C ASP A 168 30.97 27.78 3.61
N GLN A 169 29.69 27.79 3.17
CA GLN A 169 28.91 26.60 2.81
C GLN A 169 28.54 26.59 1.31
N GLY A 170 29.33 27.30 0.49
CA GLY A 170 29.20 27.30 -0.97
C GLY A 170 28.66 28.60 -1.56
N GLY A 171 28.04 29.48 -0.77
CA GLY A 171 27.49 30.76 -1.21
C GLY A 171 26.38 30.66 -2.25
N GLY A 172 25.74 31.79 -2.55
CA GLY A 172 24.69 31.87 -3.57
C GLY A 172 23.35 31.27 -3.14
N GLU A 173 22.49 31.02 -4.10
CA GLU A 173 21.15 30.47 -3.88
C GLU A 173 21.11 28.95 -4.07
N ALA A 174 20.34 28.28 -3.18
CA ALA A 174 20.09 26.85 -3.29
C ALA A 174 18.60 26.52 -3.14
N ALA A 175 18.16 25.44 -3.75
CA ALA A 175 16.82 24.92 -3.56
C ALA A 175 16.63 24.44 -2.13
N VAL A 176 15.48 24.78 -1.54
CA VAL A 176 15.10 24.24 -0.23
C VAL A 176 14.57 22.82 -0.41
N ILE A 177 15.06 21.90 0.42
CA ILE A 177 14.62 20.50 0.48
C ILE A 177 13.42 20.39 1.41
N ALA A 178 13.50 21.01 2.58
CA ALA A 178 12.48 20.93 3.61
C ALA A 178 12.51 22.15 4.56
N TRP A 179 11.34 22.53 5.04
CA TRP A 179 11.13 23.43 6.16
C TRP A 179 10.79 22.60 7.40
N LEU A 180 11.58 22.74 8.47
CA LEU A 180 11.40 21.99 9.69
C LEU A 180 10.65 22.85 10.73
N TRP A 181 9.44 22.44 11.03
CA TRP A 181 8.52 23.16 11.91
C TRP A 181 8.40 22.48 13.27
N THR A 182 8.17 23.26 14.32
CA THR A 182 7.69 22.77 15.62
C THR A 182 6.29 23.29 15.92
N ARG A 183 5.48 22.48 16.58
CA ARG A 183 4.20 22.91 17.15
C ARG A 183 4.45 23.71 18.41
N THR A 184 3.52 24.61 18.73
CA THR A 184 3.64 25.51 19.88
C THR A 184 2.32 25.59 20.64
N VAL A 185 2.40 25.83 21.94
CA VAL A 185 1.27 26.17 22.81
C VAL A 185 1.64 27.31 23.73
N ARG A 186 0.67 28.07 24.22
CA ARG A 186 0.94 29.07 25.25
C ARG A 186 1.32 28.38 26.56
N CYS A 187 2.33 28.88 27.25
CA CYS A 187 2.72 28.35 28.55
C CYS A 187 1.59 28.54 29.57
N PRO A 188 1.15 27.50 30.31
CA PRO A 188 0.07 27.61 31.30
C PRO A 188 0.48 28.37 32.56
N ASN A 189 1.76 28.57 32.79
CA ASN A 189 2.24 29.36 33.94
C ASN A 189 1.80 30.81 33.80
N PRO A 190 0.98 31.34 34.74
CA PRO A 190 0.46 32.70 34.66
C PRO A 190 1.56 33.80 34.67
N ALA A 191 2.72 33.51 35.25
CA ALA A 191 3.85 34.42 35.30
C ALA A 191 4.66 34.43 33.99
N CYS A 192 4.55 33.38 33.17
CA CYS A 192 5.32 33.26 31.94
C CYS A 192 4.48 33.69 30.70
N LYS A 193 3.41 32.96 30.39
CA LYS A 193 2.52 33.19 29.26
C LYS A 193 3.17 33.23 27.87
N HIS A 194 4.47 32.97 27.75
CA HIS A 194 5.17 32.92 26.46
C HIS A 194 4.80 31.68 25.64
N GLU A 195 5.13 31.69 24.37
CA GLU A 195 4.95 30.55 23.48
C GLU A 195 5.96 29.44 23.86
N ALA A 196 5.47 28.24 24.18
CA ALA A 196 6.27 27.08 24.48
C ALA A 196 6.36 26.18 23.24
N ILE A 197 7.56 25.84 22.81
CA ILE A 197 7.83 24.96 21.68
C ILE A 197 7.73 23.48 22.10
N LEU A 198 7.22 22.65 21.21
CA LEU A 198 7.03 21.20 21.40
C LEU A 198 8.02 20.42 20.52
N VAL A 199 9.21 20.15 21.04
CA VAL A 199 10.31 19.52 20.31
C VAL A 199 10.73 18.23 21.01
N ARG A 200 10.83 17.12 20.27
CA ARG A 200 11.30 15.85 20.80
C ARG A 200 12.82 15.70 20.76
N SER A 201 13.46 16.20 19.71
CA SER A 201 14.91 16.24 19.55
C SER A 201 15.27 17.47 18.73
N PHE A 202 16.37 18.11 19.10
CA PHE A 202 16.91 19.25 18.37
C PHE A 202 17.94 18.83 17.30
N ASP A 203 18.25 17.54 17.15
CA ASP A 203 19.17 17.04 16.12
C ASP A 203 18.59 17.19 14.72
N LEU A 204 19.29 17.87 13.84
CA LEU A 204 19.00 17.98 12.41
C LEU A 204 19.72 16.91 11.61
N SER A 205 20.98 16.59 11.97
CA SER A 205 21.76 15.52 11.38
C SER A 205 22.55 14.76 12.44
N LYS A 206 22.47 13.43 12.38
CA LYS A 206 23.27 12.50 13.19
C LYS A 206 24.35 11.78 12.37
N LYS A 207 24.53 12.20 11.11
CA LYS A 207 25.54 11.60 10.23
C LYS A 207 26.92 11.95 10.74
N ARG A 208 27.73 10.92 11.02
CA ARG A 208 29.10 11.09 11.54
C ARG A 208 29.91 12.03 10.64
N GLY A 209 30.52 13.05 11.25
CA GLY A 209 31.28 14.09 10.58
C GLY A 209 30.46 15.18 9.88
N ASN A 210 29.11 15.12 10.00
CA ASN A 210 28.18 16.14 9.52
C ASN A 210 26.99 16.25 10.47
N GLU A 211 27.28 16.28 11.79
CA GLU A 211 26.28 16.48 12.82
C GLU A 211 25.87 17.94 12.89
N TRP A 212 24.55 18.19 12.95
CA TRP A 212 23.95 19.52 13.07
C TRP A 212 22.76 19.50 14.01
N HIS A 213 22.54 20.61 14.73
CA HIS A 213 21.40 20.76 15.63
C HIS A 213 20.84 22.18 15.65
N VAL A 214 19.61 22.29 16.14
CA VAL A 214 18.96 23.58 16.47
C VAL A 214 19.20 23.92 17.93
N GLU A 215 19.59 25.14 18.21
CA GLU A 215 19.66 25.67 19.57
C GLU A 215 18.59 26.75 19.76
N PRO A 216 17.57 26.52 20.59
CA PRO A 216 16.58 27.54 20.90
C PRO A 216 17.13 28.59 21.86
N CYS A 217 16.97 29.87 21.53
CA CYS A 217 17.31 31.01 22.31
C CYS A 217 16.06 31.84 22.64
N CYS A 218 15.87 32.24 23.89
CA CYS A 218 14.77 33.08 24.30
C CYS A 218 15.25 34.54 24.33
N VAL A 219 14.73 35.37 23.43
CA VAL A 219 15.09 36.81 23.32
C VAL A 219 13.79 37.61 23.30
N ASP A 220 13.66 38.58 24.19
CA ASP A 220 12.49 39.47 24.31
C ASP A 220 11.13 38.73 24.40
N GLY A 221 11.13 37.56 25.07
CA GLY A 221 9.92 36.73 25.22
C GLY A 221 9.59 35.87 24.02
N GLU A 222 10.36 35.90 22.95
CA GLU A 222 10.24 35.06 21.77
C GLU A 222 11.29 33.95 21.72
N VAL A 223 10.93 32.83 21.15
CA VAL A 223 11.89 31.75 20.83
C VAL A 223 12.48 31.99 19.45
N ARG A 224 13.78 32.19 19.38
CA ARG A 224 14.58 32.22 18.15
C ARG A 224 15.40 30.93 18.03
N PHE A 225 15.77 30.56 16.84
CA PHE A 225 16.53 29.34 16.59
C PHE A 225 17.85 29.65 15.89
N ALA A 226 18.94 29.19 16.50
CA ALA A 226 20.24 29.14 15.86
C ALA A 226 20.49 27.69 15.35
N VAL A 227 21.17 27.56 14.22
CA VAL A 227 21.61 26.26 13.69
C VAL A 227 23.13 26.18 13.89
N LYS A 228 23.57 25.08 14.53
CA LYS A 228 24.99 24.90 14.90
C LYS A 228 25.50 23.52 14.51
N PRO A 229 26.79 23.41 14.20
CA PRO A 229 27.43 22.10 14.00
C PRO A 229 27.53 21.33 15.31
N GLY A 230 27.59 20.01 15.21
CA GLY A 230 27.70 19.10 16.33
C GLY A 230 26.35 18.55 16.81
N LYS A 231 26.39 17.71 17.83
CA LYS A 231 25.20 17.09 18.44
C LYS A 231 24.52 18.08 19.38
N ALA A 232 23.19 17.96 19.48
CA ALA A 232 22.43 18.77 20.44
C ALA A 232 22.85 18.43 21.88
N MET A 233 23.20 19.47 22.63
CA MET A 233 23.55 19.37 24.07
C MET A 233 22.31 19.39 24.96
N ARG A 234 21.18 19.89 24.42
CA ARG A 234 19.91 20.03 25.13
C ARG A 234 18.97 18.93 24.75
N GLU A 235 18.29 18.33 25.73
CA GLU A 235 17.18 17.41 25.48
C GLU A 235 15.98 18.13 24.86
N GLY A 236 15.13 17.39 24.17
CA GLY A 236 13.87 17.90 23.65
C GLY A 236 12.94 18.38 24.76
N THR A 237 12.06 19.32 24.44
CA THR A 237 11.08 19.84 25.38
C THR A 237 9.93 18.89 25.68
N VAL A 238 9.70 17.86 24.82
CA VAL A 238 8.61 16.88 24.95
C VAL A 238 9.16 15.50 25.30
N ASN A 239 8.59 14.90 26.35
CA ASN A 239 8.87 13.54 26.79
C ASN A 239 7.57 12.70 26.92
N ARG A 240 7.61 11.53 27.59
CA ARG A 240 6.45 10.67 27.79
C ARG A 240 5.40 11.24 28.78
N ARG A 241 5.75 12.23 29.57
CA ARG A 241 4.88 12.80 30.64
C ARG A 241 4.22 14.12 30.22
N GLY A 242 4.74 14.79 29.18
CA GLY A 242 4.29 16.10 28.73
C GLY A 242 5.39 16.90 28.08
N ALA A 243 5.31 18.22 28.20
CA ALA A 243 6.33 19.13 27.72
C ALA A 243 6.87 20.02 28.87
N THR A 244 8.00 20.69 28.64
CA THR A 244 8.58 21.65 29.53
C THR A 244 8.74 22.98 28.79
N CYS A 245 8.27 24.07 29.38
CA CYS A 245 8.42 25.41 28.80
C CYS A 245 9.90 25.82 28.69
N VAL A 246 10.32 26.21 27.48
CA VAL A 246 11.70 26.61 27.20
C VAL A 246 12.10 27.92 27.93
N HIS A 247 11.12 28.77 28.26
CA HIS A 247 11.33 30.05 28.93
C HIS A 247 11.47 29.94 30.45
N CYS A 248 10.54 29.24 31.09
CA CYS A 248 10.44 29.26 32.56
C CYS A 248 10.64 27.89 33.23
N GLY A 249 10.83 26.81 32.44
CA GLY A 249 11.00 25.47 32.96
C GLY A 249 9.71 24.79 33.49
N ALA A 250 8.56 25.48 33.45
CA ALA A 250 7.31 24.93 33.97
C ALA A 250 6.85 23.70 33.15
N PRO A 251 6.30 22.64 33.81
CA PRO A 251 5.76 21.49 33.13
C PRO A 251 4.43 21.83 32.45
N ILE A 252 4.19 21.21 31.27
CA ILE A 252 2.99 21.37 30.47
C ILE A 252 2.43 19.96 30.20
N GLY A 253 1.31 19.62 30.85
CA GLY A 253 0.70 18.31 30.69
C GLY A 253 0.03 18.09 29.30
N PHE A 254 -0.05 16.84 28.85
CA PHE A 254 -0.69 16.53 27.57
C PHE A 254 -2.17 16.92 27.52
N GLU A 255 -2.90 16.86 28.62
CA GLU A 255 -4.30 17.29 28.66
C GLU A 255 -4.45 18.79 28.30
N TYR A 256 -3.54 19.63 28.81
CA TYR A 256 -3.50 21.04 28.45
C TYR A 256 -3.19 21.21 26.95
N ILE A 257 -2.16 20.51 26.43
CA ILE A 257 -1.77 20.58 25.03
C ILE A 257 -2.93 20.14 24.12
N ARG A 258 -3.62 19.05 24.46
CA ARG A 258 -4.80 18.54 23.71
C ARG A 258 -5.94 19.54 23.71
N ARG A 259 -6.21 20.19 24.84
CA ARG A 259 -7.25 21.23 24.93
C ARG A 259 -6.90 22.42 24.05
N GLU A 260 -5.69 22.98 24.17
CA GLU A 260 -5.23 24.10 23.35
C GLU A 260 -5.33 23.77 21.85
N SER A 261 -4.96 22.55 21.46
CA SER A 261 -5.03 22.09 20.07
C SER A 261 -6.47 21.97 19.58
N ARG A 262 -7.37 21.35 20.35
CA ARG A 262 -8.79 21.20 19.97
C ARG A 262 -9.52 22.53 19.87
N GLU A 263 -9.09 23.51 20.64
CA GLU A 263 -9.64 24.88 20.62
C GLU A 263 -8.93 25.78 19.58
N GLY A 264 -8.10 25.20 18.69
CA GLY A 264 -7.42 25.93 17.61
C GLY A 264 -6.33 26.88 18.03
N ARG A 265 -5.81 26.77 19.28
CA ARG A 265 -4.76 27.64 19.82
C ARG A 265 -3.35 27.03 19.75
N MET A 266 -3.20 25.83 19.21
CA MET A 266 -1.90 25.27 18.89
C MET A 266 -1.35 25.95 17.63
N GLY A 267 -0.18 26.57 17.74
CA GLY A 267 0.53 27.20 16.64
C GLY A 267 1.64 26.32 16.05
N THR A 268 2.37 26.91 15.12
CA THR A 268 3.59 26.32 14.54
C THR A 268 4.64 27.41 14.38
N ARG A 269 5.94 27.03 14.53
CA ARG A 269 7.08 27.94 14.34
C ARG A 269 8.16 27.23 13.52
N LEU A 270 8.70 27.91 12.50
CA LEU A 270 9.81 27.38 11.71
C LEU A 270 11.08 27.30 12.58
N MET A 271 11.71 26.13 12.63
CA MET A 271 12.94 25.90 13.41
C MET A 271 14.20 25.94 12.55
N SER A 272 14.14 25.43 11.35
CA SER A 272 15.29 25.33 10.45
C SER A 272 14.82 25.12 9.02
N VAL A 273 15.67 25.54 8.07
CA VAL A 273 15.52 25.28 6.65
C VAL A 273 16.63 24.32 6.22
N VAL A 274 16.28 23.28 5.47
CA VAL A 274 17.24 22.34 4.89
C VAL A 274 17.36 22.64 3.40
N ALA A 275 18.53 23.05 2.95
CA ALA A 275 18.82 23.39 1.57
C ALA A 275 19.75 22.36 0.90
N GLU A 276 19.71 22.33 -0.41
CA GLU A 276 20.69 21.58 -1.20
C GLU A 276 22.08 22.18 -1.04
N GLY A 277 23.09 21.34 -0.86
CA GLY A 277 24.48 21.73 -0.78
C GLY A 277 25.39 20.74 -1.48
N LYS A 278 26.62 21.13 -1.74
CA LYS A 278 27.65 20.28 -2.36
C LYS A 278 28.88 20.25 -1.42
N PRO A 279 29.27 19.10 -0.89
CA PRO A 279 28.78 17.75 -1.16
C PRO A 279 27.65 17.26 -0.27
N THR A 280 27.21 18.05 0.73
CA THR A 280 26.23 17.67 1.75
C THR A 280 25.13 18.71 1.86
N ARG A 281 24.00 18.33 2.48
CA ARG A 281 22.90 19.27 2.80
C ARG A 281 23.36 20.36 3.74
N VAL A 282 22.78 21.56 3.56
CA VAL A 282 23.03 22.74 4.38
C VAL A 282 21.83 22.96 5.30
N TYR A 283 22.10 23.21 6.56
CA TYR A 283 21.11 23.51 7.59
C TYR A 283 21.19 24.97 7.97
N LEU A 284 20.08 25.70 7.82
CA LEU A 284 20.01 27.14 7.98
C LEU A 284 19.01 27.51 9.08
N PRO A 285 19.25 28.60 9.82
CA PRO A 285 18.23 29.17 10.68
C PRO A 285 17.06 29.73 9.86
N PRO A 286 15.86 29.89 10.47
CA PRO A 286 14.75 30.59 9.82
C PRO A 286 15.12 32.02 9.45
N ASP A 287 14.63 32.51 8.32
CA ASP A 287 14.62 33.90 7.91
C ASP A 287 13.19 34.38 7.57
N ASP A 288 13.00 35.68 7.46
CA ASP A 288 11.68 36.28 7.23
C ASP A 288 11.10 35.88 5.87
N LEU A 289 11.93 35.70 4.83
CA LEU A 289 11.49 35.26 3.51
C LEU A 289 10.83 33.87 3.59
N GLN A 290 11.51 32.93 4.26
CA GLN A 290 11.03 31.55 4.41
C GLN A 290 9.78 31.45 5.31
N VAL A 291 9.71 32.27 6.35
CA VAL A 291 8.55 32.33 7.26
C VAL A 291 7.35 32.94 6.54
N ASN A 292 7.52 34.09 5.86
CA ASN A 292 6.43 34.79 5.18
C ASN A 292 5.85 34.02 4.01
N ALA A 293 6.69 33.30 3.25
CA ALA A 293 6.25 32.44 2.16
C ALA A 293 5.32 31.28 2.61
N ALA A 294 5.35 30.92 3.88
CA ALA A 294 4.46 29.88 4.45
C ALA A 294 3.10 30.45 4.94
N ILE A 295 2.95 31.78 5.00
CA ILE A 295 1.70 32.43 5.40
C ILE A 295 0.74 32.47 4.22
N VAL A 296 -0.05 31.42 4.10
CA VAL A 296 -1.01 31.23 3.00
C VAL A 296 -2.42 31.18 3.57
N GLY A 297 -3.38 31.79 2.89
CA GLY A 297 -4.80 31.72 3.21
C GLY A 297 -5.36 30.31 3.06
N LYS A 298 -6.54 30.07 3.61
CA LYS A 298 -7.25 28.80 3.40
C LYS A 298 -7.60 28.63 1.92
N THR A 299 -7.51 27.42 1.41
CA THR A 299 -8.03 27.07 0.09
C THR A 299 -9.44 26.52 0.19
N ASP A 300 -10.33 26.96 -0.71
CA ASP A 300 -11.73 26.51 -0.75
C ASP A 300 -11.88 25.10 -1.33
N ASN A 301 -10.88 24.63 -2.06
CA ASN A 301 -10.87 23.33 -2.75
C ASN A 301 -10.23 22.21 -1.92
N ALA A 302 -10.08 22.37 -0.61
CA ALA A 302 -9.56 21.31 0.24
C ALA A 302 -10.51 20.10 0.25
N PRO A 303 -9.99 18.85 0.18
CA PRO A 303 -10.84 17.68 0.18
C PRO A 303 -11.61 17.55 1.49
N SER A 304 -12.88 17.16 1.38
CA SER A 304 -13.68 16.77 2.53
C SER A 304 -13.53 15.27 2.77
N GLY A 305 -13.24 14.88 3.99
CA GLY A 305 -13.14 13.46 4.40
C GLY A 305 -12.79 13.37 5.87
N ALA A 306 -13.64 12.72 6.67
CA ALA A 306 -13.40 12.54 8.09
C ALA A 306 -12.32 11.48 8.33
N LEU A 307 -11.41 11.72 9.27
CA LEU A 307 -10.51 10.69 9.78
C LEU A 307 -11.28 9.78 10.74
N LEU A 308 -11.19 8.48 10.54
CA LEU A 308 -11.88 7.46 11.34
C LEU A 308 -10.88 6.41 11.84
N GLY A 309 -11.30 5.57 12.78
CA GLY A 309 -10.54 4.42 13.26
C GLY A 309 -9.06 4.70 13.53
N LYS A 310 -8.20 3.86 12.97
CA LYS A 310 -6.73 3.97 13.15
C LYS A 310 -6.11 5.22 12.51
N ALA A 311 -6.75 5.79 11.51
CA ALA A 311 -6.31 7.06 10.94
C ALA A 311 -6.49 8.23 11.92
N LYS A 312 -7.52 8.18 12.79
CA LYS A 312 -7.87 9.23 13.75
C LYS A 312 -7.23 9.07 15.13
N VAL A 313 -7.00 7.84 15.60
CA VAL A 313 -6.74 7.49 17.00
C VAL A 313 -5.70 8.35 17.72
N ASN A 314 -4.66 8.80 17.04
CA ASN A 314 -3.62 9.64 17.63
C ASN A 314 -3.86 11.12 17.36
N VAL A 315 -4.12 11.49 16.11
CA VAL A 315 -4.22 12.90 15.68
C VAL A 315 -5.54 13.55 16.09
N GLY A 316 -6.62 12.79 16.17
CA GLY A 316 -7.93 13.24 16.63
C GLY A 316 -7.94 13.73 18.08
N LEU A 317 -7.03 13.23 18.93
CA LEU A 317 -6.83 13.75 20.29
C LEU A 317 -6.43 15.24 20.30
N TYR A 318 -5.89 15.71 19.19
CA TYR A 318 -5.41 17.07 18.99
C TYR A 318 -6.28 17.88 18.00
N GLY A 319 -7.51 17.44 17.76
CA GLY A 319 -8.48 18.17 16.94
C GLY A 319 -8.34 17.99 15.43
N MET A 320 -7.43 17.15 14.94
CA MET A 320 -7.34 16.80 13.53
C MET A 320 -8.38 15.72 13.24
N ASN A 321 -9.53 16.12 12.71
CA ASN A 321 -10.68 15.26 12.50
C ASN A 321 -10.93 14.94 11.03
N ASN A 322 -10.35 15.72 10.11
CA ASN A 322 -10.50 15.58 8.67
C ASN A 322 -9.14 15.38 8.02
N VAL A 323 -9.11 14.82 6.81
CA VAL A 323 -7.88 14.65 6.04
C VAL A 323 -7.18 16.00 5.82
N SER A 324 -7.93 17.06 5.52
CA SER A 324 -7.38 18.41 5.33
C SER A 324 -6.68 18.97 6.57
N ASP A 325 -7.07 18.56 7.79
CA ASP A 325 -6.44 19.02 9.03
C ASP A 325 -4.98 18.53 9.19
N LEU A 326 -4.58 17.53 8.40
CA LEU A 326 -3.21 17.00 8.39
C LEU A 326 -2.23 17.88 7.63
N PHE A 327 -2.68 18.90 6.92
CA PHE A 327 -1.87 19.73 6.02
C PHE A 327 -1.79 21.16 6.53
N SER A 328 -0.70 21.86 6.21
CA SER A 328 -0.65 23.32 6.27
C SER A 328 -1.43 23.93 5.10
N ASN A 329 -1.81 25.20 5.18
CA ASN A 329 -2.48 25.88 4.08
C ASN A 329 -1.62 25.88 2.80
N ARG A 330 -0.29 26.04 2.92
CA ARG A 330 0.64 25.99 1.79
C ARG A 330 0.67 24.58 1.16
N GLN A 331 0.70 23.53 1.98
CA GLN A 331 0.63 22.14 1.50
C GLN A 331 -0.73 21.86 0.81
N LEU A 332 -1.85 22.32 1.37
CA LEU A 332 -3.18 22.20 0.74
C LEU A 332 -3.22 22.90 -0.62
N LEU A 333 -2.73 24.15 -0.70
CA LEU A 333 -2.72 24.92 -1.93
C LEU A 333 -1.86 24.22 -3.01
N MET A 334 -0.68 23.72 -2.65
CA MET A 334 0.17 22.96 -3.56
C MET A 334 -0.55 21.71 -4.06
N THR A 335 -1.09 20.90 -3.15
CA THR A 335 -1.72 19.63 -3.50
C THR A 335 -2.96 19.84 -4.38
N THR A 336 -3.82 20.80 -4.03
CA THR A 336 -5.01 21.14 -4.83
C THR A 336 -4.62 21.70 -6.20
N THR A 337 -3.55 22.47 -6.31
CA THR A 337 -3.01 22.93 -7.59
C THR A 337 -2.56 21.76 -8.46
N LEU A 338 -1.81 20.80 -7.91
CA LEU A 338 -1.36 19.63 -8.65
C LEU A 338 -2.55 18.80 -9.16
N TYR A 339 -3.57 18.56 -8.33
CA TYR A 339 -4.75 17.81 -8.77
C TYR A 339 -5.59 18.56 -9.80
N SER A 340 -5.68 19.89 -9.73
CA SER A 340 -6.37 20.68 -10.75
C SER A 340 -5.67 20.64 -12.12
N LEU A 341 -4.37 20.39 -12.16
CA LEU A 341 -3.61 20.25 -13.40
C LEU A 341 -3.87 18.92 -14.13
N ILE A 342 -4.46 17.93 -13.48
CA ILE A 342 -4.75 16.63 -14.10
C ILE A 342 -5.72 16.78 -15.27
N ASP A 343 -6.76 17.60 -15.16
CA ASP A 343 -7.69 17.85 -16.27
C ASP A 343 -7.01 18.52 -17.44
N GLU A 344 -6.12 19.49 -17.20
CA GLU A 344 -5.32 20.14 -18.24
C GLU A 344 -4.36 19.15 -18.94
N VAL A 345 -3.78 18.22 -18.18
CA VAL A 345 -2.97 17.12 -18.75
C VAL A 345 -3.84 16.24 -19.65
N ARG A 346 -5.03 15.81 -19.20
CA ARG A 346 -5.92 14.99 -20.00
C ARG A 346 -6.25 15.64 -21.35
N GLU A 347 -6.58 16.93 -21.34
CA GLU A 347 -6.83 17.69 -22.56
C GLU A 347 -5.59 17.77 -23.45
N ALA A 348 -4.40 17.97 -22.87
CA ALA A 348 -3.15 18.02 -23.62
C ALA A 348 -2.83 16.67 -24.26
N VAL A 349 -2.94 15.58 -23.51
CA VAL A 349 -2.72 14.22 -24.02
C VAL A 349 -3.68 13.89 -25.14
N ALA A 350 -4.98 14.18 -25.00
CA ALA A 350 -5.99 13.93 -26.03
C ALA A 350 -5.68 14.69 -27.33
N ARG A 351 -5.30 15.98 -27.25
CA ARG A 351 -4.86 16.77 -28.41
C ARG A 351 -3.61 16.15 -29.07
N ASP A 352 -2.66 15.73 -28.27
CA ASP A 352 -1.39 15.19 -28.74
C ASP A 352 -1.54 13.80 -29.36
N CYS A 353 -2.47 12.97 -28.87
CA CYS A 353 -2.86 11.71 -29.51
C CYS A 353 -3.32 11.94 -30.96
N ALA A 354 -4.21 12.92 -31.17
CA ALA A 354 -4.69 13.26 -32.50
C ALA A 354 -3.56 13.71 -33.43
N ALA A 355 -2.65 14.54 -32.92
CA ALA A 355 -1.53 15.06 -33.69
C ALA A 355 -0.42 14.02 -33.96
N ALA A 356 -0.28 13.02 -33.13
CA ALA A 356 0.73 11.96 -33.28
C ALA A 356 0.32 10.84 -34.24
N CYS A 357 -0.95 10.77 -34.66
CA CYS A 357 -1.53 9.65 -35.41
C CYS A 357 -1.25 8.29 -34.76
N ALA A 358 -1.17 8.27 -33.43
CA ALA A 358 -0.85 7.08 -32.64
C ALA A 358 -2.03 6.11 -32.55
N PHE A 359 -3.24 6.57 -32.88
CA PHE A 359 -4.50 5.84 -32.85
C PHE A 359 -5.17 5.90 -34.22
N SER A 360 -5.90 4.87 -34.60
CA SER A 360 -6.72 4.86 -35.82
C SER A 360 -7.87 5.87 -35.70
N SER A 361 -8.49 6.21 -36.85
CA SER A 361 -9.64 7.14 -36.87
C SER A 361 -10.78 6.67 -35.98
N ASP A 362 -11.03 5.37 -35.93
CA ASP A 362 -12.08 4.77 -35.12
C ASP A 362 -11.71 4.80 -33.62
N GLU A 363 -10.45 4.52 -33.25
CA GLU A 363 -9.92 4.63 -31.89
C GLU A 363 -9.91 6.09 -31.38
N LEU A 364 -9.76 7.10 -32.27
CA LEU A 364 -9.84 8.51 -31.88
C LEU A 364 -11.25 8.94 -31.50
N LEU A 365 -12.28 8.29 -32.09
CA LEU A 365 -13.68 8.58 -31.84
C LEU A 365 -14.27 7.74 -30.67
N GLU A 366 -13.52 6.72 -30.21
CA GLU A 366 -13.93 5.89 -29.09
C GLU A 366 -13.86 6.72 -27.80
N GLU A 367 -15.03 7.13 -27.31
CA GLU A 367 -15.12 7.73 -25.97
C GLU A 367 -14.70 6.71 -24.92
N SER A 368 -13.99 7.16 -23.89
CA SER A 368 -13.73 6.34 -22.70
C SER A 368 -15.04 5.71 -22.23
N GLY A 369 -15.11 4.39 -22.24
CA GLY A 369 -16.29 3.70 -21.72
C GLY A 369 -16.59 4.19 -20.29
N ARG A 370 -17.86 4.07 -19.83
CA ARG A 370 -18.33 4.57 -18.53
C ARG A 370 -17.51 4.14 -17.30
N ASN A 371 -16.58 3.20 -17.48
CA ASN A 371 -15.68 2.67 -16.46
C ASN A 371 -14.18 2.85 -16.82
N GLY A 372 -13.86 3.75 -17.76
CA GLY A 372 -12.47 3.97 -18.21
C GLY A 372 -11.90 2.82 -19.05
N ALA A 373 -12.72 1.83 -19.44
CA ALA A 373 -12.32 0.73 -20.32
C ALA A 373 -12.46 1.18 -21.78
N GLY A 374 -11.35 1.29 -22.49
CA GLY A 374 -11.27 1.61 -23.92
C GLY A 374 -9.83 1.69 -24.36
N ALA A 375 -9.59 1.57 -25.67
CA ALA A 375 -8.27 1.59 -26.27
C ALA A 375 -8.00 2.88 -27.05
N GLY A 376 -8.93 3.84 -27.04
CA GLY A 376 -8.85 5.08 -27.80
C GLY A 376 -8.05 6.19 -27.14
N ALA A 377 -7.95 7.33 -27.81
CA ALA A 377 -7.21 8.51 -27.35
C ALA A 377 -7.72 9.06 -26.02
N GLY A 378 -9.04 9.03 -25.78
CA GLY A 378 -9.64 9.43 -24.49
C GLY A 378 -9.22 8.51 -23.35
N ALA A 379 -9.27 7.19 -23.57
CA ALA A 379 -8.84 6.20 -22.58
C ALA A 379 -7.32 6.29 -22.31
N TYR A 380 -6.51 6.62 -23.31
CA TYR A 380 -5.08 6.89 -23.13
C TYR A 380 -4.82 8.12 -22.26
N ALA A 381 -5.57 9.23 -22.50
CA ALA A 381 -5.48 10.42 -21.68
C ALA A 381 -5.88 10.14 -20.23
N ASP A 382 -6.94 9.34 -20.01
CA ASP A 382 -7.37 8.88 -18.70
C ASP A 382 -6.32 8.01 -18.00
N ALA A 383 -5.63 7.14 -18.76
CA ALA A 383 -4.52 6.33 -18.25
C ALA A 383 -3.35 7.20 -17.77
N VAL A 384 -2.91 8.18 -18.55
CA VAL A 384 -1.83 9.12 -18.14
C VAL A 384 -2.25 9.88 -16.89
N ALA A 385 -3.51 10.38 -16.83
CA ALA A 385 -4.06 11.08 -15.66
C ALA A 385 -4.04 10.21 -14.40
N LEU A 386 -4.41 8.94 -14.51
CA LEU A 386 -4.40 7.98 -13.41
C LEU A 386 -2.98 7.78 -12.85
N TYR A 387 -1.98 7.56 -13.70
CA TYR A 387 -0.60 7.39 -13.25
C TYR A 387 -0.02 8.67 -12.64
N LEU A 388 -0.37 9.84 -13.16
CA LEU A 388 0.04 11.11 -12.57
C LEU A 388 -0.64 11.38 -11.23
N SER A 389 -1.89 10.94 -11.05
CA SER A 389 -2.55 10.99 -9.75
C SER A 389 -1.78 10.17 -8.70
N PHE A 390 -1.25 9.00 -9.04
CA PHE A 390 -0.38 8.23 -8.14
C PHE A 390 0.96 8.93 -7.84
N ALA A 391 1.50 9.68 -8.81
CA ALA A 391 2.69 10.48 -8.54
C ALA A 391 2.40 11.59 -7.52
N ILE A 392 1.22 12.23 -7.59
CA ILE A 392 0.78 13.19 -6.59
C ILE A 392 0.56 12.51 -5.24
N ASP A 393 -0.13 11.35 -5.20
CA ASP A 393 -0.34 10.57 -3.96
C ASP A 393 0.97 10.24 -3.24
N LYS A 394 2.01 9.88 -4.00
CA LYS A 394 3.35 9.65 -3.46
C LYS A 394 3.99 10.90 -2.86
N CYS A 395 3.68 12.08 -3.39
CA CYS A 395 4.10 13.35 -2.81
C CYS A 395 3.34 13.65 -1.52
N ILE A 396 2.02 13.47 -1.49
CA ILE A 396 1.21 13.78 -0.30
C ILE A 396 1.50 12.86 0.88
N ASP A 397 1.93 11.61 0.65
CA ASP A 397 2.41 10.73 1.72
C ASP A 397 3.65 11.32 2.44
N ARG A 398 4.36 12.27 1.81
CA ARG A 398 5.46 13.04 2.42
C ARG A 398 5.17 14.52 2.57
N GLY A 399 3.93 14.92 2.31
CA GLY A 399 3.48 16.31 2.24
C GLY A 399 2.55 16.74 3.37
N THR A 400 2.52 16.05 4.53
CA THR A 400 1.65 16.40 5.66
C THR A 400 2.41 17.00 6.84
N THR A 401 1.69 17.64 7.76
CA THR A 401 2.24 18.16 9.03
C THR A 401 2.52 17.07 10.07
N VAL A 402 2.43 15.80 9.69
CA VAL A 402 2.81 14.64 10.51
C VAL A 402 3.98 13.86 9.93
N CYS A 403 4.58 14.34 8.85
CA CYS A 403 5.82 13.81 8.29
C CYS A 403 7.01 14.25 9.14
N CYS A 404 7.84 13.32 9.61
CA CYS A 404 9.00 13.64 10.41
C CYS A 404 10.24 13.90 9.55
N TRP A 405 11.19 14.67 10.10
CA TRP A 405 12.55 14.69 9.61
C TRP A 405 13.34 13.55 10.25
N ASP A 406 13.89 12.67 9.43
CA ASP A 406 14.81 11.61 9.89
C ASP A 406 16.24 12.15 9.89
N SER A 407 16.74 12.47 11.05
CA SER A 407 18.10 13.03 11.23
C SER A 407 19.21 12.00 10.96
N GLY A 408 18.93 10.70 10.99
CA GLY A 408 19.89 9.64 10.67
C GLY A 408 20.11 9.54 9.16
N TYR A 409 19.01 9.42 8.42
CA TYR A 409 19.03 9.32 6.95
C TYR A 409 18.95 10.68 6.24
N GLN A 410 18.76 11.76 6.98
CA GLN A 410 18.61 13.13 6.46
C GLN A 410 17.51 13.22 5.38
N LYS A 411 16.35 12.65 5.62
CA LYS A 411 15.23 12.60 4.67
C LYS A 411 13.89 12.82 5.38
N ILE A 412 12.89 13.18 4.57
CA ILE A 412 11.50 13.30 5.05
C ILE A 412 10.89 11.91 5.16
N GLY A 413 10.30 11.60 6.30
CA GLY A 413 9.54 10.37 6.53
C GLY A 413 8.12 10.46 6.00
N ASN A 414 7.45 9.31 5.90
CA ASN A 414 6.09 9.18 5.40
C ASN A 414 5.05 9.56 6.46
N THR A 415 3.86 9.96 6.02
CA THR A 415 2.65 10.09 6.83
C THR A 415 2.32 8.76 7.49
N PHE A 416 2.35 7.68 6.71
CA PHE A 416 2.10 6.31 7.16
C PHE A 416 3.40 5.58 7.51
N GLY A 417 4.06 5.96 8.58
CA GLY A 417 5.19 5.18 9.12
C GLY A 417 4.76 3.89 9.85
N ARG A 418 3.46 3.71 10.10
CA ARG A 418 2.79 2.56 10.73
C ARG A 418 1.37 2.45 10.15
N GLN A 419 0.64 1.41 10.54
CA GLN A 419 -0.79 1.23 10.23
C GLN A 419 -1.69 2.20 11.05
N ALA A 420 -1.24 3.44 11.23
CA ALA A 420 -1.95 4.53 11.91
C ALA A 420 -1.21 5.83 11.62
N ILE A 421 -1.92 6.95 11.62
CA ILE A 421 -1.31 8.29 11.48
C ILE A 421 -0.75 8.72 12.85
N PRO A 422 0.57 8.92 13.01
CA PRO A 422 1.16 9.30 14.28
C PRO A 422 1.06 10.82 14.51
N MET A 423 0.79 11.26 15.74
CA MET A 423 0.98 12.66 16.09
C MET A 423 2.49 13.01 16.15
N ARG A 424 2.87 14.10 15.51
CA ARG A 424 4.24 14.63 15.49
C ARG A 424 4.29 16.04 16.07
N TRP A 425 5.28 16.27 16.95
CA TRP A 425 5.52 17.59 17.56
C TRP A 425 6.35 18.48 16.66
N THR A 426 7.28 17.89 15.94
CA THR A 426 8.05 18.51 14.87
C THR A 426 7.73 17.81 13.56
N PHE A 427 7.60 18.56 12.49
CA PHE A 427 7.35 18.01 11.17
C PHE A 427 8.21 18.67 10.10
N ALA A 428 8.44 17.94 9.02
CA ALA A 428 9.15 18.42 7.85
C ALA A 428 8.16 18.67 6.72
N GLU A 429 8.09 19.90 6.26
CA GLU A 429 7.35 20.27 5.07
C GLU A 429 8.26 20.13 3.85
N SER A 430 7.88 19.27 2.89
CA SER A 430 8.65 19.03 1.66
C SER A 430 8.50 20.16 0.66
N ASN A 431 9.45 20.23 -0.30
CA ASN A 431 9.34 21.06 -1.49
C ASN A 431 8.91 20.20 -2.69
N PRO A 432 7.62 20.15 -3.05
CA PRO A 432 7.13 19.29 -4.13
C PRO A 432 7.64 19.69 -5.52
N ILE A 433 7.97 20.96 -5.73
CA ILE A 433 8.52 21.47 -7.01
C ILE A 433 10.05 21.44 -7.07
N GLY A 434 10.73 20.98 -6.01
CA GLY A 434 12.16 20.68 -5.99
C GLY A 434 12.49 19.34 -6.67
N ASP A 435 13.70 18.80 -6.34
CA ASP A 435 14.18 17.53 -6.89
C ASP A 435 14.63 16.54 -5.79
N SER A 436 14.38 16.87 -4.53
CA SER A 436 14.74 16.06 -3.36
C SER A 436 13.60 15.13 -2.90
N THR A 437 13.82 14.39 -1.81
CA THR A 437 12.81 13.47 -1.24
C THR A 437 11.49 14.21 -0.95
N GLY A 438 10.40 13.70 -1.48
CA GLY A 438 9.06 14.32 -1.39
C GLY A 438 8.72 15.23 -2.57
N ALA A 439 9.63 15.40 -3.54
CA ALA A 439 9.39 16.15 -4.76
C ALA A 439 8.64 15.32 -5.82
N LEU A 440 7.88 16.02 -6.66
CA LEU A 440 7.08 15.42 -7.73
C LEU A 440 7.94 14.74 -8.79
N SER A 441 9.12 15.30 -9.11
CA SER A 441 10.07 14.69 -10.07
C SER A 441 10.47 13.27 -9.70
N GLY A 442 10.79 13.03 -8.42
CA GLY A 442 11.10 11.69 -7.93
C GLY A 442 9.90 10.75 -7.97
N ALA A 443 8.70 11.26 -7.69
CA ALA A 443 7.46 10.47 -7.73
C ALA A 443 7.10 10.07 -9.18
N ILE A 444 7.18 10.98 -10.14
CA ILE A 444 6.97 10.74 -11.57
C ILE A 444 7.93 9.67 -12.07
N LYS A 445 9.24 9.82 -11.76
CA LYS A 445 10.24 8.82 -12.13
C LYS A 445 9.92 7.44 -11.61
N TRP A 446 9.50 7.32 -10.34
CA TRP A 446 9.08 6.05 -9.75
C TRP A 446 7.91 5.41 -10.49
N VAL A 447 6.88 6.20 -10.83
CA VAL A 447 5.72 5.71 -11.57
C VAL A 447 6.12 5.29 -12.99
N SER A 448 6.91 6.11 -13.69
CA SER A 448 7.43 5.78 -15.02
C SER A 448 8.26 4.49 -15.02
N GLU A 449 9.16 4.32 -14.04
CA GLU A 449 9.95 3.10 -13.89
C GLU A 449 9.09 1.87 -13.57
N ALA A 450 8.05 2.02 -12.74
CA ALA A 450 7.10 0.96 -12.46
C ALA A 450 6.34 0.51 -13.72
N ILE A 451 5.87 1.46 -14.55
CA ILE A 451 5.21 1.16 -15.82
C ILE A 451 6.15 0.40 -16.76
N LYS A 452 7.42 0.84 -16.88
CA LYS A 452 8.45 0.17 -17.70
C LYS A 452 8.77 -1.26 -17.22
N ALA A 453 8.67 -1.48 -15.91
CA ALA A 453 8.97 -2.78 -15.30
C ALA A 453 7.81 -3.79 -15.42
N LEU A 454 6.62 -3.38 -15.81
CA LEU A 454 5.51 -4.29 -16.04
C LEU A 454 5.83 -5.19 -17.25
N PRO A 455 5.59 -6.50 -17.15
CA PRO A 455 5.85 -7.41 -18.25
C PRO A 455 4.88 -7.16 -19.41
N ARG A 456 5.21 -7.72 -20.56
CA ARG A 456 4.26 -7.80 -21.68
C ARG A 456 3.24 -8.89 -21.37
N PHE A 457 1.99 -8.52 -21.30
CA PHE A 457 0.89 -9.44 -21.01
C PHE A 457 0.27 -9.98 -22.31
N GLU A 458 -0.16 -11.23 -22.29
CA GLU A 458 -0.88 -11.87 -23.40
C GLU A 458 -2.36 -11.45 -23.42
N HIS A 459 -2.92 -11.15 -22.25
CA HIS A 459 -4.32 -10.78 -22.06
C HIS A 459 -4.45 -9.53 -21.21
N SER A 460 -5.43 -8.68 -21.51
CA SER A 460 -5.85 -7.61 -20.61
C SER A 460 -6.57 -8.19 -19.42
N GLY A 461 -6.22 -7.75 -18.21
CA GLY A 461 -6.98 -8.03 -17.00
C GLY A 461 -8.24 -7.18 -16.89
N GLU A 462 -9.03 -7.45 -15.88
CA GLU A 462 -10.23 -6.67 -15.55
C GLU A 462 -10.21 -6.36 -14.04
N ALA A 463 -10.29 -5.09 -13.68
CA ALA A 463 -10.32 -4.66 -12.28
C ALA A 463 -11.62 -3.89 -11.99
N VAL A 464 -12.42 -4.39 -11.05
CA VAL A 464 -13.74 -3.83 -10.75
C VAL A 464 -13.96 -3.67 -9.25
N GLN A 465 -14.69 -2.61 -8.87
CA GLN A 465 -15.19 -2.46 -7.51
C GLN A 465 -16.35 -3.44 -7.32
N PHE A 466 -16.15 -4.40 -6.42
CA PHE A 466 -17.15 -5.45 -6.20
C PHE A 466 -17.10 -5.93 -4.74
N ASP A 467 -18.28 -6.27 -4.21
CA ASP A 467 -18.39 -6.88 -2.88
C ASP A 467 -18.27 -8.41 -3.01
N ALA A 468 -17.21 -8.99 -2.47
CA ALA A 468 -16.94 -10.43 -2.50
C ALA A 468 -18.05 -11.29 -1.88
N GLN A 469 -18.96 -10.69 -1.08
CA GLN A 469 -20.12 -11.37 -0.52
C GLN A 469 -21.19 -11.67 -1.59
N SER A 470 -21.12 -11.01 -2.74
CA SER A 470 -22.06 -11.15 -3.85
C SER A 470 -21.53 -12.10 -4.92
N ASP A 471 -22.44 -12.78 -5.63
CA ASP A 471 -22.08 -13.59 -6.80
C ASP A 471 -21.84 -12.70 -8.03
N ASN A 472 -20.65 -12.75 -8.60
CA ASN A 472 -20.29 -11.97 -9.79
C ASN A 472 -20.80 -12.57 -11.12
N GLY A 473 -21.48 -13.72 -11.07
CA GLY A 473 -22.00 -14.41 -12.23
C GLY A 473 -20.98 -15.15 -13.09
N LYS A 474 -19.68 -15.05 -12.79
CA LYS A 474 -18.61 -15.78 -13.49
C LYS A 474 -18.50 -17.20 -12.93
N ARG A 475 -18.03 -18.15 -13.76
CA ARG A 475 -17.86 -19.55 -13.37
C ARG A 475 -16.59 -20.13 -14.00
N GLY A 476 -16.13 -21.25 -13.44
CA GLY A 476 -14.95 -21.96 -13.97
C GLY A 476 -13.65 -21.22 -13.74
N LEU A 477 -13.52 -20.49 -12.63
CA LEU A 477 -12.37 -19.64 -12.33
C LEU A 477 -11.36 -20.36 -11.45
N VAL A 478 -10.08 -20.09 -11.67
CA VAL A 478 -9.02 -20.34 -10.69
C VAL A 478 -9.12 -19.27 -9.61
N ILE A 479 -9.26 -19.64 -8.35
CA ILE A 479 -9.32 -18.67 -7.26
C ILE A 479 -8.06 -18.75 -6.42
N SER A 480 -7.39 -17.61 -6.28
CA SER A 480 -6.25 -17.40 -5.38
C SER A 480 -6.40 -16.05 -4.72
N THR A 481 -6.42 -15.97 -3.39
CA THR A 481 -6.79 -14.73 -2.69
C THR A 481 -6.19 -14.62 -1.31
N ASP A 482 -5.94 -13.37 -0.87
CA ASP A 482 -5.48 -12.98 0.47
C ASP A 482 -6.56 -12.11 1.15
N PRO A 483 -7.57 -12.75 1.79
CA PRO A 483 -8.71 -12.03 2.37
C PRO A 483 -8.29 -11.22 3.60
N PRO A 484 -9.11 -10.22 4.02
CA PRO A 484 -8.82 -9.44 5.22
C PRO A 484 -8.71 -10.31 6.47
N TYR A 485 -7.72 -10.02 7.33
CA TYR A 485 -7.51 -10.74 8.58
C TYR A 485 -8.34 -10.13 9.69
N TYR A 486 -9.22 -10.90 10.26
CA TYR A 486 -10.20 -10.64 11.31
C TYR A 486 -10.25 -9.19 11.90
N ASP A 487 -9.29 -8.78 12.75
CA ASP A 487 -9.24 -7.46 13.43
C ASP A 487 -7.94 -6.67 13.16
N ASN A 488 -7.19 -7.05 12.12
CA ASN A 488 -5.82 -6.59 11.98
C ASN A 488 -5.71 -5.15 11.45
N ILE A 489 -6.36 -4.83 10.33
CA ILE A 489 -6.21 -3.54 9.63
C ILE A 489 -7.57 -3.05 9.15
N ASP A 490 -7.92 -1.80 9.50
CA ASP A 490 -9.08 -1.10 9.00
C ASP A 490 -8.67 -0.40 7.68
N TYR A 491 -8.64 -1.16 6.56
CA TYR A 491 -8.10 -0.68 5.28
C TYR A 491 -8.87 0.53 4.75
N ALA A 492 -10.20 0.52 4.84
CA ALA A 492 -11.04 1.62 4.38
C ALA A 492 -10.72 2.95 5.09
N ASP A 493 -10.49 2.92 6.42
CA ASP A 493 -10.17 4.13 7.19
C ASP A 493 -8.81 4.73 6.81
N LEU A 494 -7.83 3.88 6.49
CA LEU A 494 -6.49 4.33 6.11
C LEU A 494 -6.46 4.80 4.66
N SER A 495 -7.17 4.12 3.76
CA SER A 495 -7.22 4.46 2.34
C SER A 495 -8.03 5.72 2.05
N ASP A 496 -8.95 6.14 2.94
CA ASP A 496 -9.65 7.42 2.82
C ASP A 496 -8.71 8.62 2.65
N PHE A 497 -7.51 8.55 3.25
CA PHE A 497 -6.48 9.58 3.07
C PHE A 497 -6.12 9.79 1.60
N PHE A 498 -6.01 8.72 0.81
CA PHE A 498 -5.74 8.81 -0.63
C PHE A 498 -7.02 8.94 -1.46
N TYR A 499 -8.09 8.26 -1.05
CA TYR A 499 -9.36 8.27 -1.77
C TYR A 499 -9.90 9.67 -2.00
N VAL A 500 -9.88 10.55 -0.99
CA VAL A 500 -10.44 11.90 -1.10
C VAL A 500 -9.68 12.75 -2.12
N TRP A 501 -8.42 12.49 -2.35
CA TRP A 501 -7.60 13.14 -3.36
C TRP A 501 -7.80 12.52 -4.74
N LEU A 502 -7.71 11.20 -4.87
CA LEU A 502 -7.99 10.49 -6.12
C LEU A 502 -9.38 10.82 -6.65
N ARG A 503 -10.36 10.98 -5.76
CA ARG A 503 -11.71 11.40 -6.13
C ARG A 503 -11.75 12.76 -6.84
N GLN A 504 -10.87 13.70 -6.48
CA GLN A 504 -10.82 15.00 -7.16
C GLN A 504 -10.38 14.88 -8.62
N SER A 505 -9.39 14.03 -8.91
CA SER A 505 -8.85 13.87 -10.28
C SER A 505 -9.54 12.79 -11.10
N LEU A 506 -10.03 11.71 -10.47
CA LEU A 506 -10.49 10.52 -11.18
C LEU A 506 -12.02 10.33 -11.19
N LYS A 507 -12.77 11.21 -10.55
CA LYS A 507 -14.25 11.11 -10.56
C LYS A 507 -14.85 11.26 -11.97
N SER A 508 -14.23 12.05 -12.83
CA SER A 508 -14.64 12.19 -14.24
C SER A 508 -14.28 10.97 -15.07
N VAL A 509 -13.23 10.25 -14.69
CA VAL A 509 -12.75 9.02 -15.35
C VAL A 509 -13.53 7.78 -14.87
N PHE A 510 -13.73 7.65 -13.56
CA PHE A 510 -14.40 6.51 -12.91
C PHE A 510 -15.57 7.00 -12.02
N PRO A 511 -16.65 7.53 -12.60
CA PRO A 511 -17.73 8.21 -11.85
C PRO A 511 -18.41 7.30 -10.83
N GLN A 512 -18.56 6.02 -11.11
CA GLN A 512 -19.20 5.07 -10.18
C GLN A 512 -18.30 4.78 -8.98
N MET A 513 -17.02 4.49 -9.20
CA MET A 513 -16.03 4.18 -8.17
C MET A 513 -15.81 5.35 -7.18
N TYR A 514 -15.84 6.58 -7.71
CA TYR A 514 -15.62 7.81 -6.94
C TYR A 514 -16.91 8.59 -6.65
N SER A 515 -18.08 7.92 -6.65
CA SER A 515 -19.39 8.52 -6.39
C SER A 515 -19.56 8.95 -4.93
N THR A 516 -19.07 8.17 -3.99
CA THR A 516 -19.17 8.43 -2.53
C THR A 516 -18.13 9.45 -2.06
N ILE A 517 -18.35 10.02 -0.85
CA ILE A 517 -17.41 10.99 -0.24
C ILE A 517 -16.18 10.27 0.33
N GLN A 518 -16.34 9.04 0.79
CA GLN A 518 -15.31 8.19 1.38
C GLN A 518 -15.47 6.75 0.88
N THR A 519 -14.49 5.90 1.13
CA THR A 519 -14.53 4.48 0.79
C THR A 519 -15.67 3.76 1.49
N PRO A 520 -16.25 2.72 0.89
CA PRO A 520 -17.23 1.84 1.55
C PRO A 520 -16.64 1.23 2.83
N LYS A 521 -17.43 1.19 3.91
CA LYS A 521 -16.98 0.69 5.22
C LYS A 521 -17.91 -0.32 5.84
N THR A 522 -19.19 -0.24 5.53
CA THR A 522 -20.22 -1.12 6.11
C THR A 522 -20.03 -2.56 5.66
N GLU A 523 -19.65 -2.72 4.39
CA GLU A 523 -19.47 -4.02 3.74
C GLU A 523 -18.04 -4.57 3.92
N GLU A 524 -17.10 -3.75 4.43
CA GLU A 524 -15.73 -4.20 4.66
C GLU A 524 -15.68 -5.31 5.70
N LEU A 525 -15.08 -6.44 5.35
CA LEU A 525 -15.01 -7.63 6.20
C LEU A 525 -13.89 -7.51 7.24
N VAL A 526 -14.07 -6.62 8.20
CA VAL A 526 -13.15 -6.40 9.33
C VAL A 526 -13.95 -6.33 10.62
N ALA A 527 -13.50 -7.06 11.66
CA ALA A 527 -14.15 -7.10 12.96
C ALA A 527 -13.81 -5.88 13.82
N THR A 528 -14.27 -4.70 13.40
CA THR A 528 -13.96 -3.41 14.03
C THR A 528 -15.08 -2.92 14.94
N PRO A 529 -14.96 -3.01 16.29
CA PRO A 529 -16.05 -2.76 17.22
C PRO A 529 -16.68 -1.37 17.13
N TYR A 530 -15.92 -0.33 16.80
CA TYR A 530 -16.44 1.03 16.75
C TYR A 530 -17.45 1.24 15.59
N ARG A 531 -17.39 0.42 14.53
CA ARG A 531 -18.34 0.49 13.40
C ARG A 531 -19.65 -0.24 13.70
N PHE A 532 -19.59 -1.32 14.48
CA PHE A 532 -20.73 -2.21 14.73
C PHE A 532 -21.27 -2.13 16.17
N GLY A 533 -20.81 -1.16 16.97
CA GLY A 533 -21.32 -0.90 18.31
C GLY A 533 -20.80 -1.83 19.41
N SER A 534 -20.40 -3.07 19.09
CA SER A 534 -19.81 -3.99 20.05
C SER A 534 -18.82 -4.97 19.40
N LYS A 535 -17.96 -5.58 20.20
CA LYS A 535 -17.04 -6.63 19.74
C LYS A 535 -17.80 -7.85 19.22
N LYS A 536 -18.95 -8.19 19.82
CA LYS A 536 -19.78 -9.31 19.41
C LYS A 536 -20.41 -9.09 18.05
N GLU A 537 -20.99 -7.92 17.82
CA GLU A 537 -21.60 -7.57 16.53
C GLU A 537 -20.56 -7.49 15.41
N ALA A 538 -19.37 -6.95 15.71
CA ALA A 538 -18.26 -6.92 14.76
C ALA A 538 -17.79 -8.35 14.37
N MET A 539 -17.75 -9.26 15.32
CA MET A 539 -17.43 -10.67 15.07
C MET A 539 -18.49 -11.33 14.18
N LEU A 540 -19.76 -11.14 14.49
CA LEU A 540 -20.88 -11.70 13.71
C LEU A 540 -20.89 -11.16 12.26
N HIS A 541 -20.60 -9.88 12.08
CA HIS A 541 -20.45 -9.27 10.76
C HIS A 541 -19.34 -9.96 9.95
N PHE A 542 -18.16 -10.10 10.53
CA PHE A 542 -17.04 -10.77 9.87
C PHE A 542 -17.37 -12.23 9.52
N GLU A 543 -17.90 -13.00 10.47
CA GLU A 543 -18.25 -14.41 10.26
C GLU A 543 -19.29 -14.61 9.16
N SER A 544 -20.37 -13.82 9.20
CA SER A 544 -21.43 -13.89 8.22
C SER A 544 -20.95 -13.50 6.83
N GLY A 545 -20.25 -12.36 6.71
CA GLY A 545 -19.79 -11.86 5.44
C GLY A 545 -18.69 -12.73 4.82
N MET A 546 -17.72 -13.19 5.62
CA MET A 546 -16.70 -14.12 5.14
C MET A 546 -17.32 -15.45 4.69
N GLY A 547 -18.32 -15.94 5.41
CA GLY A 547 -19.08 -17.13 5.01
C GLY A 547 -19.78 -16.96 3.67
N GLN A 548 -20.34 -15.79 3.39
CA GLN A 548 -20.96 -15.47 2.10
C GLN A 548 -19.91 -15.36 0.98
N ALA A 549 -18.81 -14.65 1.22
CA ALA A 549 -17.72 -14.53 0.25
C ALA A 549 -17.16 -15.90 -0.14
N LEU A 550 -16.94 -16.79 0.82
CA LEU A 550 -16.48 -18.15 0.54
C LEU A 550 -17.51 -19.00 -0.20
N LYS A 551 -18.81 -18.78 0.00
CA LYS A 551 -19.86 -19.42 -0.81
C LYS A 551 -19.86 -18.91 -2.26
N SER A 552 -19.68 -17.61 -2.48
CA SER A 552 -19.52 -17.04 -3.82
C SER A 552 -18.32 -17.67 -4.52
N MET A 553 -17.16 -17.73 -3.86
CA MET A 553 -15.97 -18.42 -4.40
C MET A 553 -16.24 -19.90 -4.72
N TYR A 554 -17.03 -20.60 -3.91
CA TYR A 554 -17.38 -22.00 -4.17
C TYR A 554 -18.14 -22.16 -5.49
N HIS A 555 -19.06 -21.25 -5.79
CA HIS A 555 -19.84 -21.29 -7.04
C HIS A 555 -19.02 -20.83 -8.26
N GLU A 556 -18.10 -19.90 -8.06
CA GLU A 556 -17.26 -19.32 -9.11
C GLU A 556 -16.08 -20.22 -9.51
N ALA A 557 -15.53 -20.97 -8.56
CA ALA A 557 -14.35 -21.81 -8.75
C ALA A 557 -14.57 -22.93 -9.77
N THR A 558 -13.52 -23.28 -10.52
CA THR A 558 -13.47 -24.56 -11.27
C THR A 558 -13.32 -25.73 -10.31
N ASP A 559 -13.72 -26.93 -10.77
CA ASP A 559 -13.57 -28.16 -9.99
C ASP A 559 -12.16 -28.77 -10.14
N ASP A 560 -11.48 -28.47 -11.23
CA ASP A 560 -10.20 -29.09 -11.61
C ASP A 560 -9.02 -28.54 -10.81
N VAL A 561 -9.06 -27.25 -10.45
CA VAL A 561 -7.96 -26.53 -9.78
C VAL A 561 -8.34 -26.22 -8.33
N PRO A 562 -7.43 -26.37 -7.35
CA PRO A 562 -7.74 -25.99 -5.98
C PRO A 562 -7.86 -24.48 -5.82
N VAL A 563 -8.77 -24.06 -4.94
CA VAL A 563 -8.84 -22.70 -4.42
C VAL A 563 -7.71 -22.50 -3.40
N THR A 564 -6.95 -21.44 -3.52
CA THR A 564 -5.87 -21.10 -2.59
C THR A 564 -6.17 -19.82 -1.82
N ILE A 565 -6.16 -19.92 -0.49
CA ILE A 565 -6.45 -18.81 0.42
C ILE A 565 -5.23 -18.56 1.30
N TYR A 566 -4.68 -17.34 1.21
CA TYR A 566 -3.59 -16.91 2.07
C TYR A 566 -4.19 -16.37 3.37
N TYR A 567 -3.68 -16.81 4.49
CA TYR A 567 -4.15 -16.31 5.78
C TYR A 567 -3.01 -16.19 6.79
N GLY A 568 -2.80 -14.97 7.27
CA GLY A 568 -1.88 -14.69 8.38
C GLY A 568 -2.66 -14.50 9.67
N TYR A 569 -2.27 -15.17 10.76
CA TYR A 569 -2.90 -14.94 12.03
C TYR A 569 -1.91 -14.54 13.11
N LYS A 570 -2.35 -13.71 14.05
CA LYS A 570 -1.59 -13.47 15.28
C LYS A 570 -1.76 -14.65 16.22
N GLN A 571 -0.67 -15.13 16.80
CA GLN A 571 -0.78 -15.99 17.97
C GLN A 571 -1.61 -15.25 19.04
N SER A 572 -2.71 -15.85 19.42
CA SER A 572 -3.70 -15.29 20.32
C SER A 572 -3.15 -15.09 21.73
N GLU A 573 -3.81 -14.21 22.44
CA GLU A 573 -3.71 -14.08 23.87
C GLU A 573 -4.06 -15.42 24.53
N ALA A 574 -3.20 -15.88 25.45
CA ALA A 574 -3.48 -17.05 26.25
C ALA A 574 -4.72 -16.78 27.11
N ILE A 575 -5.83 -17.43 26.77
CA ILE A 575 -7.04 -17.35 27.58
C ILE A 575 -6.87 -18.31 28.75
N LYS A 576 -6.94 -17.82 29.99
CA LYS A 576 -6.99 -18.62 31.19
C LYS A 576 -8.34 -19.36 31.23
N THR A 577 -8.32 -20.65 31.04
CA THR A 577 -9.48 -21.52 31.29
C THR A 577 -9.32 -22.23 32.64
N GLU A 578 -10.41 -22.74 33.21
CA GLU A 578 -10.38 -23.49 34.48
C GLU A 578 -9.50 -24.74 34.41
N GLU A 579 -9.21 -25.26 33.22
CA GLU A 579 -8.38 -26.45 32.99
C GLU A 579 -6.92 -26.14 32.55
N GLY A 580 -6.51 -24.84 32.52
CA GLY A 580 -5.17 -24.44 32.11
C GLY A 580 -5.16 -23.33 31.04
N PHE A 581 -4.01 -23.09 30.40
CA PHE A 581 -3.90 -22.13 29.29
C PHE A 581 -4.34 -22.79 27.99
N ALA A 582 -5.48 -22.37 27.44
CA ALA A 582 -5.85 -22.69 26.07
C ALA A 582 -5.38 -21.53 25.15
N VAL A 583 -4.64 -21.88 24.14
CA VAL A 583 -4.29 -20.93 23.06
C VAL A 583 -5.36 -21.04 22.00
N SER A 584 -6.33 -20.13 22.00
CA SER A 584 -7.36 -20.03 20.96
C SER A 584 -7.14 -18.77 20.11
N SER A 585 -7.17 -18.89 18.79
CA SER A 585 -7.21 -17.79 17.86
C SER A 585 -8.59 -17.73 17.24
N THR A 586 -9.45 -16.87 17.78
CA THR A 586 -10.83 -16.69 17.30
C THR A 586 -10.88 -16.47 15.78
N GLY A 587 -9.97 -15.65 15.23
CA GLY A 587 -9.93 -15.37 13.79
C GLY A 587 -9.59 -16.60 12.94
N TRP A 588 -8.67 -17.46 13.38
CA TRP A 588 -8.29 -18.68 12.69
C TRP A 588 -9.42 -19.72 12.68
N GLU A 589 -10.00 -19.98 13.84
CA GLU A 589 -11.13 -20.90 13.98
C GLU A 589 -12.31 -20.45 13.12
N THR A 590 -12.64 -19.16 13.15
CA THR A 590 -13.71 -18.56 12.33
C THR A 590 -13.46 -18.78 10.85
N MET A 591 -12.24 -18.52 10.35
CA MET A 591 -11.90 -18.72 8.95
C MET A 591 -12.05 -20.18 8.53
N LEU A 592 -11.49 -21.12 9.30
CA LEU A 592 -11.58 -22.55 8.99
C LEU A 592 -13.04 -23.05 8.99
N GLN A 593 -13.83 -22.63 9.97
CA GLN A 593 -15.26 -22.98 10.01
C GLN A 593 -16.03 -22.43 8.82
N SER A 594 -15.72 -21.19 8.41
CA SER A 594 -16.36 -20.55 7.24
C SER A 594 -16.03 -21.29 5.96
N ILE A 595 -14.77 -21.72 5.75
CA ILE A 595 -14.33 -22.52 4.61
C ILE A 595 -15.09 -23.85 4.55
N ILE A 596 -15.17 -24.57 5.67
CA ILE A 596 -15.84 -25.87 5.74
C ILE A 596 -17.37 -25.74 5.52
N LYS A 597 -17.99 -24.71 6.12
CA LYS A 597 -19.43 -24.41 5.93
C LYS A 597 -19.76 -23.99 4.52
N ALA A 598 -18.85 -23.34 3.82
CA ALA A 598 -19.02 -22.98 2.41
C ALA A 598 -18.99 -24.19 1.46
N GLY A 599 -18.61 -25.37 1.93
CA GLY A 599 -18.59 -26.61 1.15
C GLY A 599 -17.20 -27.06 0.68
N PHE A 600 -16.13 -26.38 1.15
CA PHE A 600 -14.77 -26.80 0.84
C PHE A 600 -14.23 -27.88 1.78
N SER A 601 -13.33 -28.70 1.27
CA SER A 601 -12.39 -29.52 2.05
C SER A 601 -10.98 -28.93 1.93
N ILE A 602 -10.26 -28.88 3.04
CA ILE A 602 -8.88 -28.40 3.08
C ILE A 602 -7.96 -29.58 2.81
N THR A 603 -7.28 -29.58 1.68
CA THR A 603 -6.43 -30.68 1.24
C THR A 603 -4.95 -30.50 1.56
N GLY A 604 -4.55 -29.28 1.87
CA GLY A 604 -3.17 -28.96 2.25
C GLY A 604 -3.03 -27.61 2.90
N THR A 605 -1.94 -27.44 3.64
CA THR A 605 -1.54 -26.17 4.26
C THR A 605 -0.05 -25.97 4.08
N TRP A 606 0.34 -24.80 3.57
CA TRP A 606 1.74 -24.49 3.26
C TRP A 606 2.16 -23.16 3.89
N PRO A 607 3.17 -23.15 4.78
CA PRO A 607 3.70 -21.89 5.29
C PRO A 607 4.54 -21.20 4.22
N ILE A 608 4.26 -19.92 3.98
CA ILE A 608 5.04 -19.06 3.09
C ILE A 608 5.58 -17.88 3.89
N ARG A 609 6.88 -17.63 3.78
CA ARG A 609 7.51 -16.48 4.44
C ARG A 609 7.11 -15.20 3.72
N THR A 610 6.30 -14.36 4.39
CA THR A 610 5.79 -13.08 3.86
C THR A 610 6.30 -11.86 4.61
N GLU A 611 6.86 -12.04 5.83
CA GLU A 611 7.28 -10.95 6.70
C GLU A 611 8.80 -10.74 6.69
N LEU A 612 9.22 -9.46 6.71
CA LEU A 612 10.63 -9.09 6.86
C LEU A 612 11.14 -9.44 8.27
N THR A 613 12.18 -10.26 8.36
CA THR A 613 12.80 -10.70 9.61
C THR A 613 13.51 -9.59 10.40
N THR A 614 13.71 -8.41 9.80
CA THR A 614 14.36 -7.24 10.42
C THR A 614 13.40 -6.33 11.19
N ALA A 615 12.10 -6.60 11.20
CA ALA A 615 11.13 -5.82 11.96
C ALA A 615 11.34 -6.03 13.47
N LEU A 616 11.23 -4.95 14.25
CA LEU A 616 11.28 -4.96 15.74
C LEU A 616 10.34 -5.98 16.41
N LYS A 617 9.37 -6.53 15.67
CA LYS A 617 8.44 -7.57 16.09
C LYS A 617 9.05 -8.98 16.09
N ALA A 618 10.18 -9.21 15.45
CA ALA A 618 10.84 -10.53 15.41
C ALA A 618 11.25 -11.05 16.82
N SER A 619 11.43 -10.14 17.79
CA SER A 619 11.73 -10.47 19.19
C SER A 619 10.47 -10.77 20.05
N MET A 620 9.24 -10.66 19.49
CA MET A 620 7.98 -10.77 20.23
C MET A 620 7.11 -11.95 19.76
N ASN A 621 7.66 -13.10 19.37
CA ASN A 621 6.89 -14.26 18.87
C ASN A 621 5.87 -13.91 17.77
N ALA A 622 6.16 -12.90 16.93
CA ALA A 622 5.31 -12.57 15.80
C ALA A 622 5.56 -13.58 14.68
N LEU A 623 4.49 -14.04 14.04
CA LEU A 623 4.55 -14.92 12.88
C LEU A 623 5.46 -14.32 11.78
N ALA A 624 6.35 -15.16 11.28
CA ALA A 624 7.19 -14.84 10.14
C ALA A 624 6.56 -15.29 8.81
N SER A 625 5.43 -16.04 8.86
CA SER A 625 4.85 -16.71 7.70
C SER A 625 3.33 -16.53 7.64
N SER A 626 2.80 -16.39 6.44
CA SER A 626 1.38 -16.63 6.14
C SER A 626 1.19 -18.11 5.79
N ILE A 627 0.01 -18.65 6.03
CA ILE A 627 -0.34 -20.03 5.65
C ILE A 627 -1.20 -19.98 4.40
N VAL A 628 -0.85 -20.75 3.40
CA VAL A 628 -1.71 -21.01 2.23
C VAL A 628 -2.58 -22.23 2.55
N LEU A 629 -3.87 -22.02 2.57
CA LEU A 629 -4.88 -23.07 2.66
C LEU A 629 -5.23 -23.52 1.24
N VAL A 630 -4.99 -24.78 0.94
CA VAL A 630 -5.35 -25.40 -0.33
C VAL A 630 -6.69 -26.08 -0.17
N CYS A 631 -7.71 -25.59 -0.85
CA CYS A 631 -9.09 -26.00 -0.70
C CYS A 631 -9.63 -26.60 -2.01
N ARG A 632 -10.40 -27.68 -1.90
CA ARG A 632 -11.16 -28.25 -3.04
C ARG A 632 -12.63 -28.33 -2.67
N LYS A 633 -13.51 -28.26 -3.65
CA LYS A 633 -14.92 -28.49 -3.43
C LYS A 633 -15.10 -29.90 -2.82
N ARG A 634 -15.85 -29.98 -1.73
CA ARG A 634 -16.15 -31.27 -1.09
C ARG A 634 -17.18 -32.00 -1.95
N PRO A 635 -16.96 -33.27 -2.28
CA PRO A 635 -17.91 -34.05 -3.05
C PRO A 635 -19.30 -34.12 -2.35
N GLU A 636 -20.36 -34.04 -3.12
CA GLU A 636 -21.75 -34.17 -2.58
C GLU A 636 -21.98 -35.45 -1.81
N ASN A 637 -21.31 -36.52 -2.22
CA ASN A 637 -21.37 -37.85 -1.60
C ASN A 637 -20.30 -38.03 -0.49
N ALA A 638 -19.75 -36.95 0.05
CA ALA A 638 -18.77 -37.06 1.12
C ALA A 638 -19.32 -37.88 2.30
N PRO A 639 -18.50 -38.78 2.88
CA PRO A 639 -18.97 -39.67 3.92
C PRO A 639 -19.36 -38.91 5.20
N MET A 640 -20.43 -39.32 5.86
CA MET A 640 -20.72 -38.87 7.24
C MET A 640 -19.75 -39.57 8.17
N GLY A 641 -19.02 -38.83 8.98
CA GLY A 641 -18.06 -39.35 9.93
C GLY A 641 -18.55 -39.20 11.37
N THR A 642 -18.41 -40.26 12.17
CA THR A 642 -18.56 -40.12 13.63
C THR A 642 -17.30 -39.54 14.26
N ARG A 643 -17.40 -38.95 15.47
CA ARG A 643 -16.23 -38.51 16.25
C ARG A 643 -15.18 -39.63 16.38
N ARG A 644 -15.59 -40.89 16.47
CA ARG A 644 -14.70 -42.06 16.54
C ARG A 644 -13.92 -42.23 15.22
N ASP A 645 -14.60 -42.13 14.09
CA ASP A 645 -13.99 -42.29 12.77
C ASP A 645 -12.96 -41.18 12.53
N PHE A 646 -13.31 -39.94 12.86
CA PHE A 646 -12.41 -38.79 12.81
C PHE A 646 -11.15 -39.02 13.68
N VAL A 647 -11.31 -39.42 14.95
CA VAL A 647 -10.17 -39.65 15.85
C VAL A 647 -9.29 -40.80 15.37
N MET A 648 -9.84 -41.85 14.79
CA MET A 648 -9.08 -42.97 14.21
C MET A 648 -8.30 -42.54 12.99
N ALA A 649 -8.93 -41.80 12.07
CA ALA A 649 -8.28 -41.24 10.88
C ALA A 649 -7.16 -40.27 11.27
N LEU A 650 -7.43 -39.36 12.22
CA LEU A 650 -6.45 -38.42 12.75
C LEU A 650 -5.20 -39.11 13.30
N LYS A 651 -5.38 -40.12 14.14
CA LYS A 651 -4.27 -40.92 14.73
C LYS A 651 -3.43 -41.61 13.66
N ARG A 652 -4.04 -42.10 12.59
CA ARG A 652 -3.36 -42.76 11.49
C ARG A 652 -2.56 -41.80 10.61
N GLU A 653 -3.10 -40.62 10.34
CA GLU A 653 -2.58 -39.71 9.29
C GLU A 653 -1.72 -38.57 9.87
N LEU A 654 -1.96 -38.12 11.10
CA LEU A 654 -1.25 -36.98 11.66
C LEU A 654 0.23 -37.29 11.94
N GLY A 655 0.59 -38.47 12.43
CA GLY A 655 1.97 -38.84 12.72
C GLY A 655 2.88 -38.73 11.49
N PRO A 656 2.60 -39.47 10.39
CA PRO A 656 3.35 -39.37 9.14
C PRO A 656 3.39 -37.95 8.55
N ALA A 657 2.28 -37.19 8.65
CA ALA A 657 2.24 -35.81 8.18
C ALA A 657 3.17 -34.88 8.98
N LEU A 658 3.20 -35.03 10.31
CA LEU A 658 4.11 -34.29 11.18
C LEU A 658 5.58 -34.61 10.90
N ASP A 659 5.92 -35.88 10.65
CA ASP A 659 7.29 -36.30 10.33
C ASP A 659 7.73 -35.70 8.99
N LYS A 660 6.83 -35.64 8.00
CA LYS A 660 7.08 -34.98 6.71
C LYS A 660 7.27 -33.45 6.88
N LEU A 661 6.48 -32.79 7.73
CA LEU A 661 6.64 -31.37 8.05
C LEU A 661 7.96 -31.08 8.78
N ARG A 662 8.39 -31.97 9.71
CA ARG A 662 9.68 -31.84 10.43
C ARG A 662 10.89 -32.03 9.51
N SER A 663 10.80 -32.89 8.51
CA SER A 663 11.85 -33.06 7.51
C SER A 663 11.91 -31.92 6.50
N SER A 664 10.87 -31.08 6.43
CA SER A 664 10.82 -29.87 5.62
C SER A 664 11.54 -28.72 6.35
N ASN A 665 12.10 -27.76 5.61
CA ASN A 665 12.86 -26.64 6.17
C ASN A 665 11.93 -25.56 6.79
N ILE A 666 10.96 -25.97 7.62
CA ILE A 666 9.98 -25.11 8.27
C ILE A 666 10.56 -24.60 9.60
N ALA A 667 10.41 -23.30 9.85
CA ALA A 667 10.85 -22.73 11.13
C ALA A 667 10.08 -23.37 12.30
N PRO A 668 10.72 -23.65 13.44
CA PRO A 668 10.06 -24.30 14.59
C PRO A 668 8.79 -23.57 15.09
N VAL A 669 8.75 -22.25 14.95
CA VAL A 669 7.59 -21.42 15.33
C VAL A 669 6.39 -21.66 14.41
N ASP A 670 6.64 -21.96 13.12
CA ASP A 670 5.60 -22.21 12.11
C ASP A 670 5.16 -23.68 12.08
N LEU A 671 5.94 -24.60 12.70
CA LEU A 671 5.66 -26.03 12.70
C LEU A 671 4.34 -26.38 13.43
N ALA A 672 4.08 -25.73 14.56
CA ALA A 672 2.85 -25.95 15.32
C ALA A 672 1.59 -25.60 14.50
N GLN A 673 1.66 -24.56 13.72
CA GLN A 673 0.57 -24.10 12.86
C GLN A 673 0.41 -24.96 11.61
N SER A 674 1.53 -25.32 10.99
CA SER A 674 1.52 -26.24 9.85
C SER A 674 0.98 -27.62 10.25
N ALA A 675 1.15 -28.02 11.51
CA ALA A 675 0.63 -29.26 12.07
C ALA A 675 -0.91 -29.29 12.20
N ILE A 676 -1.55 -28.11 12.32
CA ILE A 676 -3.03 -28.02 12.35
C ILE A 676 -3.62 -28.42 10.99
N GLY A 677 -2.92 -28.13 9.90
CA GLY A 677 -3.35 -28.41 8.54
C GLY A 677 -3.76 -29.86 8.28
N PRO A 678 -2.90 -30.86 8.56
CA PRO A 678 -3.25 -32.26 8.42
C PRO A 678 -4.47 -32.67 9.26
N GLY A 679 -4.62 -32.12 10.47
CA GLY A 679 -5.78 -32.36 11.33
C GLY A 679 -7.08 -31.85 10.74
N ILE A 680 -7.07 -30.63 10.25
CA ILE A 680 -8.21 -29.99 9.57
C ILE A 680 -8.50 -30.70 8.23
N GLY A 681 -7.47 -31.14 7.50
CA GLY A 681 -7.61 -31.93 6.29
C GLY A 681 -8.45 -33.20 6.51
N VAL A 682 -8.17 -33.92 7.61
CA VAL A 682 -8.97 -35.10 8.00
C VAL A 682 -10.40 -34.69 8.37
N TYR A 683 -10.58 -33.62 9.14
CA TYR A 683 -11.90 -33.15 9.59
C TYR A 683 -12.80 -32.69 8.44
N SER A 684 -12.26 -31.93 7.50
CA SER A 684 -13.03 -31.29 6.42
C SER A 684 -13.49 -32.25 5.32
N ARG A 685 -13.02 -33.51 5.30
CA ARG A 685 -13.45 -34.55 4.34
C ARG A 685 -14.87 -35.05 4.59
N TYR A 686 -15.33 -34.97 5.82
CA TYR A 686 -16.63 -35.49 6.20
C TYR A 686 -17.74 -34.46 5.95
N SER A 687 -18.90 -34.94 5.50
CA SER A 687 -20.12 -34.13 5.50
C SER A 687 -20.57 -33.90 6.96
N GLN A 688 -20.98 -32.69 7.26
CA GLN A 688 -21.38 -32.29 8.62
C GLN A 688 -22.88 -32.09 8.70
#